data_4ebc0aaa4c230191956477bcfc69fa03
#
_entry.id   4ebc0aaa4c230191956477bcfc69fa03
#
_cell.length_a   1.000
_cell.length_b   1.000
_cell.length_c   1.000
_cell.angle_alpha   90.00
_cell.angle_beta   90.00
_cell.angle_gamma   90.00
#
_symmetry.space_group_name_H-M   'P 1'
#
loop_
_entity.id
_entity.type
_entity.pdbx_description
1 polymer ?
#
loop_
_entity_poly.entity_id
_entity_poly.type
_entity_poly.pdbx_seq_one_letter_code
_entity_poly.pdbx_strand_id
1 'polypeptide(L)'
;MRLESYVQGRWIAPGGDWAGIRSAVTGAMVAEVAGGGLAMGEVLDHARRVGGPALRRLTFHQRAEMLKRLATYLNERRDGLYTLSHQTGATRADNLIDIDGGIGTLFVYASKGRRELPNATFLIDGAVEPLSRGGSFVGRHVMTPRHGCAVHINAFNFPCWGLLEKLAPAILAGVPVVTKPATITSYVAHALVRLIAESGILPDGALQCVVGPTGDLFDHLTGQDVVSFTGSADTAQLLQRHPVIAREAVHFVAERDSLNAAILGPDAGPGSPEFDLYVKEVAKEMTVKAGQKCTAIRRALAPREHVPAVIEALSRRLAGVKIGDPAREDVRMGPVVGLAQRRDVLARVEALKAEAELVFGDPARVAVEGADPEAGAFLPPLLLHCADPLRARQVHALEAFGPVCTVMGYDGLDEAATLANRGEGSLVASLYTHDPAAAADLVFGIGAYHGRLVVLDRDCAKEQTGHGSPMPHMMHGGPGRAGGGEELGGVRALHHYMQRTALQGSPAMLSRITGSWIRGAPEAIRPEHPFRCHFEDLEIGRSFHSAERTITLEDIEHFAHFTGDTFYAHMSEEATKGHPFFPGRVAHGYLLLSFAAGLFVDPDPGPVLANYGLDSLRFLKPLQPGEAIRVRLTAKEKSPRNAQYGEVRWDVEIQTAAGETAATYELLTMNAMRGA
;
A
#
# COMPACT_ATOMS: atom_id res chain seq x y z
N MET A 1 21.03 8.21 -27.27
CA MET A 1 20.71 9.57 -26.80
C MET A 1 21.54 9.90 -25.56
N ARG A 2 21.88 11.19 -25.33
CA ARG A 2 22.52 11.61 -24.08
C ARG A 2 21.45 11.97 -23.05
N LEU A 3 21.59 11.42 -21.83
CA LEU A 3 20.60 11.62 -20.77
C LEU A 3 20.93 12.86 -19.95
N GLU A 4 19.92 13.66 -19.67
CA GLU A 4 19.96 14.84 -18.84
C GLU A 4 19.25 14.59 -17.52
N SER A 5 19.62 15.31 -16.48
CA SER A 5 18.89 15.31 -15.21
C SER A 5 17.82 16.40 -15.24
N TYR A 6 16.61 16.11 -14.72
CA TYR A 6 15.56 17.10 -14.53
C TYR A 6 15.60 17.61 -13.09
N VAL A 7 16.21 18.77 -12.91
CA VAL A 7 16.42 19.39 -11.60
C VAL A 7 16.14 20.89 -11.65
N GLN A 8 15.63 21.44 -10.56
CA GLN A 8 15.31 22.88 -10.45
C GLN A 8 14.40 23.38 -11.61
N GLY A 9 13.41 22.55 -12.02
CA GLY A 9 12.46 22.87 -13.09
C GLY A 9 13.03 22.86 -14.50
N ARG A 10 14.25 22.37 -14.71
CA ARG A 10 14.94 22.38 -16.03
C ARG A 10 15.75 21.11 -16.29
N TRP A 11 15.98 20.81 -17.56
CA TRP A 11 16.87 19.76 -17.98
C TRP A 11 18.32 20.27 -17.98
N ILE A 12 19.20 19.53 -17.30
CA ILE A 12 20.61 19.87 -17.16
C ILE A 12 21.43 18.70 -17.69
N ALA A 13 22.27 18.96 -18.71
CA ALA A 13 23.24 18.01 -19.21
C ALA A 13 24.35 17.82 -18.16
N PRO A 14 24.63 16.57 -17.73
CA PRO A 14 25.70 16.31 -16.79
C PRO A 14 27.08 16.56 -17.44
N GLY A 15 28.05 16.96 -16.61
CA GLY A 15 29.44 17.02 -16.99
C GLY A 15 30.18 15.71 -16.73
N GLY A 16 31.44 15.62 -17.20
CA GLY A 16 32.33 14.49 -16.98
C GLY A 16 32.30 13.45 -18.10
N ASP A 17 32.85 12.27 -17.81
CA ASP A 17 32.99 11.21 -18.80
C ASP A 17 31.65 10.50 -19.05
N TRP A 18 31.34 10.28 -20.31
CA TRP A 18 30.13 9.62 -20.76
C TRP A 18 30.31 8.12 -20.81
N ALA A 19 29.46 7.37 -20.11
CA ALA A 19 29.38 5.94 -20.13
C ALA A 19 28.20 5.47 -20.99
N GLY A 20 28.41 4.47 -21.82
CA GLY A 20 27.36 3.93 -22.71
C GLY A 20 26.44 2.95 -22.01
N ILE A 21 25.13 3.10 -22.25
CA ILE A 21 24.09 2.13 -21.87
C ILE A 21 23.71 1.33 -23.12
N ARG A 22 23.78 0.00 -23.01
CA ARG A 22 23.54 -0.90 -24.13
C ARG A 22 22.22 -1.63 -24.03
N SER A 23 21.63 -1.95 -25.17
CA SER A 23 20.48 -2.83 -25.31
C SER A 23 20.78 -4.22 -24.75
N ALA A 24 19.90 -4.71 -23.91
CA ALA A 24 19.93 -6.08 -23.40
C ALA A 24 19.70 -7.12 -24.52
N VAL A 25 19.03 -6.71 -25.60
CA VAL A 25 18.62 -7.57 -26.73
C VAL A 25 19.72 -7.67 -27.79
N THR A 26 20.31 -6.52 -28.16
CA THR A 26 21.23 -6.43 -29.33
C THR A 26 22.64 -6.03 -28.98
N GLY A 27 22.92 -5.63 -27.75
CA GLY A 27 24.20 -5.06 -27.33
C GLY A 27 24.50 -3.67 -27.91
N ALA A 28 23.66 -3.14 -28.79
CA ALA A 28 23.82 -1.82 -29.40
C ALA A 28 23.70 -0.68 -28.39
N MET A 29 24.31 0.45 -28.66
CA MET A 29 24.24 1.66 -27.84
C MET A 29 22.82 2.24 -27.87
N VAL A 30 22.17 2.35 -26.70
CA VAL A 30 20.83 2.96 -26.54
C VAL A 30 20.96 4.39 -26.05
N ALA A 31 21.74 4.61 -25.01
CA ALA A 31 21.92 5.91 -24.38
C ALA A 31 23.34 6.07 -23.83
N GLU A 32 23.71 7.32 -23.51
CA GLU A 32 24.90 7.68 -22.78
C GLU A 32 24.51 8.46 -21.52
N VAL A 33 25.24 8.22 -20.45
CA VAL A 33 25.05 8.86 -19.15
C VAL A 33 26.39 9.38 -18.63
N ALA A 34 26.35 10.54 -17.96
CA ALA A 34 27.49 11.06 -17.23
C ALA A 34 27.03 11.48 -15.81
N GLY A 35 27.95 11.71 -14.89
CA GLY A 35 27.60 11.87 -13.49
C GLY A 35 28.15 13.12 -12.79
N GLY A 36 28.73 14.06 -13.55
CA GLY A 36 29.34 15.27 -12.96
C GLY A 36 28.47 16.52 -13.10
N GLY A 37 28.80 17.56 -12.32
CA GLY A 37 28.29 18.93 -12.52
C GLY A 37 26.95 19.25 -11.86
N LEU A 38 26.35 18.33 -11.11
CA LEU A 38 25.16 18.64 -10.31
C LEU A 38 25.56 19.00 -8.87
N ALA A 39 25.11 20.14 -8.39
CA ALA A 39 25.20 20.53 -6.99
C ALA A 39 24.05 19.87 -6.21
N MET A 40 24.26 18.66 -5.64
CA MET A 40 23.20 17.87 -5.02
C MET A 40 22.54 18.58 -3.84
N GLY A 41 23.29 19.41 -3.10
CA GLY A 41 22.71 20.26 -2.05
C GLY A 41 21.65 21.22 -2.58
N GLU A 42 21.88 21.85 -3.74
CA GLU A 42 20.89 22.75 -4.37
C GLU A 42 19.67 21.99 -4.90
N VAL A 43 19.86 20.77 -5.41
CA VAL A 43 18.75 19.91 -5.85
C VAL A 43 17.82 19.59 -4.68
N LEU A 44 18.37 19.17 -3.54
CA LEU A 44 17.59 18.89 -2.35
C LEU A 44 16.94 20.16 -1.77
N ASP A 45 17.66 21.26 -1.76
CA ASP A 45 17.14 22.55 -1.29
C ASP A 45 15.99 23.08 -2.15
N HIS A 46 16.05 22.89 -3.47
CA HIS A 46 14.96 23.26 -4.36
C HIS A 46 13.70 22.43 -4.06
N ALA A 47 13.83 21.10 -3.87
CA ALA A 47 12.74 20.26 -3.44
C ALA A 47 12.12 20.75 -2.13
N ARG A 48 12.94 21.02 -1.11
CA ARG A 48 12.49 21.45 0.22
C ARG A 48 11.85 22.85 0.23
N ARG A 49 12.41 23.81 -0.48
CA ARG A 49 12.01 25.23 -0.42
C ARG A 49 10.96 25.62 -1.45
N VAL A 50 10.88 24.90 -2.58
CA VAL A 50 9.92 25.20 -3.66
C VAL A 50 8.85 24.12 -3.71
N GLY A 51 9.21 22.87 -3.97
CA GLY A 51 8.27 21.78 -4.13
C GLY A 51 7.48 21.47 -2.87
N GLY A 52 8.15 21.39 -1.72
CA GLY A 52 7.51 21.08 -0.44
C GLY A 52 6.41 22.07 -0.04
N PRO A 53 6.67 23.38 0.04
CA PRO A 53 5.63 24.37 0.34
C PRO A 53 4.47 24.35 -0.67
N ALA A 54 4.74 24.17 -1.97
CA ALA A 54 3.71 24.09 -2.99
C ALA A 54 2.76 22.91 -2.74
N LEU A 55 3.30 21.73 -2.42
CA LEU A 55 2.51 20.53 -2.12
C LEU A 55 1.75 20.64 -0.79
N ARG A 56 2.39 21.14 0.27
CA ARG A 56 1.79 21.22 1.62
C ARG A 56 0.63 22.21 1.73
N ARG A 57 0.52 23.18 0.81
CA ARG A 57 -0.66 24.09 0.73
C ARG A 57 -1.90 23.37 0.19
N LEU A 58 -1.73 22.29 -0.55
CA LEU A 58 -2.82 21.52 -1.12
C LEU A 58 -3.37 20.54 -0.08
N THR A 59 -4.69 20.33 -0.09
CA THR A 59 -5.32 19.27 0.70
C THR A 59 -5.02 17.89 0.08
N PHE A 60 -5.29 16.82 0.84
CA PHE A 60 -5.19 15.45 0.29
C PHE A 60 -6.06 15.27 -0.95
N HIS A 61 -7.27 15.83 -0.96
CA HIS A 61 -8.17 15.73 -2.12
C HIS A 61 -7.61 16.46 -3.36
N GLN A 62 -7.00 17.62 -3.18
CA GLN A 62 -6.37 18.36 -4.28
C GLN A 62 -5.14 17.62 -4.83
N ARG A 63 -4.31 17.04 -3.95
CA ARG A 63 -3.18 16.20 -4.36
C ARG A 63 -3.65 14.91 -5.03
N ALA A 64 -4.72 14.30 -4.55
CA ALA A 64 -5.34 13.14 -5.17
C ALA A 64 -5.86 13.43 -6.59
N GLU A 65 -6.51 14.57 -6.79
CA GLU A 65 -6.96 15.01 -8.13
C GLU A 65 -5.77 15.27 -9.06
N MET A 66 -4.69 15.85 -8.55
CA MET A 66 -3.45 16.04 -9.30
C MET A 66 -2.85 14.70 -9.74
N LEU A 67 -2.81 13.68 -8.86
CA LEU A 67 -2.38 12.33 -9.21
C LEU A 67 -3.28 11.67 -10.27
N LYS A 68 -4.59 11.86 -10.18
CA LYS A 68 -5.54 11.36 -11.18
C LYS A 68 -5.29 11.96 -12.55
N ARG A 69 -5.13 13.29 -12.62
CA ARG A 69 -4.81 13.98 -13.87
C ARG A 69 -3.50 13.50 -14.47
N LEU A 70 -2.48 13.31 -13.63
CA LEU A 70 -1.19 12.78 -14.07
C LEU A 70 -1.31 11.34 -14.61
N ALA A 71 -2.04 10.48 -13.90
CA ALA A 71 -2.29 9.10 -14.35
C ALA A 71 -2.99 9.06 -15.71
N THR A 72 -4.02 9.91 -15.91
CA THR A 72 -4.74 10.02 -17.18
C THR A 72 -3.81 10.48 -18.30
N TYR A 73 -3.00 11.53 -18.06
CA TYR A 73 -2.06 12.06 -19.05
C TYR A 73 -1.01 11.00 -19.48
N LEU A 74 -0.44 10.28 -18.51
CA LEU A 74 0.54 9.22 -18.78
C LEU A 74 -0.08 8.04 -19.52
N ASN A 75 -1.29 7.63 -19.12
CA ASN A 75 -2.00 6.53 -19.75
C ASN A 75 -2.29 6.75 -21.25
N GLU A 76 -2.54 7.99 -21.64
CA GLU A 76 -2.75 8.35 -23.06
C GLU A 76 -1.44 8.34 -23.88
N ARG A 77 -0.26 8.41 -23.23
CA ARG A 77 1.05 8.62 -23.90
C ARG A 77 2.05 7.50 -23.66
N ARG A 78 1.63 6.40 -23.05
CA ARG A 78 2.50 5.30 -22.62
C ARG A 78 3.15 4.47 -23.71
N ASP A 79 2.61 4.48 -24.94
CA ASP A 79 3.05 3.58 -26.02
C ASP A 79 4.53 3.78 -26.39
N GLY A 80 5.02 5.02 -26.33
CA GLY A 80 6.43 5.32 -26.54
C GLY A 80 7.36 4.70 -25.50
N LEU A 81 6.87 4.50 -24.28
CA LEU A 81 7.63 3.86 -23.19
C LEU A 81 7.81 2.35 -23.45
N TYR A 82 6.84 1.67 -24.08
CA TYR A 82 6.96 0.26 -24.42
C TYR A 82 8.14 -0.01 -25.35
N THR A 83 8.27 0.81 -26.40
CA THR A 83 9.36 0.67 -27.39
C THR A 83 10.74 0.83 -26.73
N LEU A 84 10.89 1.80 -25.81
CA LEU A 84 12.12 1.97 -25.05
C LEU A 84 12.36 0.82 -24.08
N SER A 85 11.32 0.37 -23.41
CA SER A 85 11.41 -0.70 -22.39
C SER A 85 11.80 -2.05 -23.00
N HIS A 86 11.47 -2.33 -24.27
CA HIS A 86 11.97 -3.54 -24.97
C HIS A 86 13.51 -3.64 -24.97
N GLN A 87 14.21 -2.51 -25.00
CA GLN A 87 15.67 -2.50 -24.94
C GLN A 87 16.22 -3.01 -23.59
N THR A 88 15.40 -3.05 -22.53
CA THR A 88 15.74 -3.63 -21.21
C THR A 88 15.55 -5.15 -21.16
N GLY A 89 15.05 -5.76 -22.23
CA GLY A 89 14.61 -7.15 -22.28
C GLY A 89 13.15 -7.38 -21.90
N ALA A 90 12.38 -6.32 -21.63
CA ALA A 90 10.98 -6.43 -21.24
C ALA A 90 10.07 -6.78 -22.42
N THR A 91 9.30 -7.86 -22.30
CA THR A 91 8.23 -8.23 -23.24
C THR A 91 7.04 -7.28 -23.09
N ARG A 92 6.05 -7.39 -24.00
CA ARG A 92 4.80 -6.64 -23.82
C ARG A 92 4.08 -6.97 -22.50
N ALA A 93 4.09 -8.23 -22.09
CA ALA A 93 3.50 -8.66 -20.82
C ALA A 93 4.22 -8.03 -19.61
N ASP A 94 5.56 -7.92 -19.67
CA ASP A 94 6.34 -7.24 -18.63
C ASP A 94 6.04 -5.74 -18.59
N ASN A 95 5.81 -5.11 -19.73
CA ASN A 95 5.47 -3.70 -19.84
C ASN A 95 4.08 -3.38 -19.26
N LEU A 96 3.12 -4.29 -19.37
CA LEU A 96 1.81 -4.15 -18.69
C LEU A 96 1.98 -4.13 -17.16
N ILE A 97 2.97 -4.82 -16.62
CA ILE A 97 3.26 -4.77 -15.18
C ILE A 97 4.00 -3.47 -14.83
N ASP A 98 5.07 -3.13 -15.56
CA ASP A 98 5.92 -1.98 -15.24
C ASP A 98 5.21 -0.65 -15.52
N ILE A 99 4.71 -0.46 -16.72
CA ILE A 99 4.20 0.83 -17.20
C ILE A 99 2.73 1.01 -16.80
N ASP A 100 1.86 0.08 -17.21
CA ASP A 100 0.43 0.20 -16.90
C ASP A 100 0.17 -0.02 -15.39
N GLY A 101 0.87 -0.96 -14.75
CA GLY A 101 0.80 -1.18 -13.32
C GLY A 101 1.27 0.05 -12.52
N GLY A 102 2.38 0.68 -12.94
CA GLY A 102 2.88 1.92 -12.35
C GLY A 102 1.87 3.07 -12.47
N ILE A 103 1.29 3.28 -13.65
CA ILE A 103 0.22 4.27 -13.88
C ILE A 103 -1.02 3.91 -13.04
N GLY A 104 -1.37 2.63 -12.99
CA GLY A 104 -2.46 2.10 -12.16
C GLY A 104 -2.30 2.46 -10.68
N THR A 105 -1.08 2.45 -10.17
CA THR A 105 -0.78 2.86 -8.79
C THR A 105 -1.18 4.32 -8.53
N LEU A 106 -0.91 5.23 -9.47
CA LEU A 106 -1.37 6.63 -9.36
C LEU A 106 -2.90 6.72 -9.26
N PHE A 107 -3.64 5.95 -10.07
CA PHE A 107 -5.11 5.92 -10.00
C PHE A 107 -5.60 5.38 -8.65
N VAL A 108 -4.97 4.35 -8.11
CA VAL A 108 -5.34 3.78 -6.81
C VAL A 108 -5.14 4.82 -5.70
N TYR A 109 -3.98 5.49 -5.64
CA TYR A 109 -3.71 6.52 -4.65
C TYR A 109 -4.61 7.76 -4.82
N ALA A 110 -4.92 8.15 -6.05
CA ALA A 110 -5.89 9.20 -6.33
C ALA A 110 -7.29 8.86 -5.79
N SER A 111 -7.75 7.63 -6.04
CA SER A 111 -9.05 7.15 -5.56
C SER A 111 -9.09 7.05 -4.03
N LYS A 112 -8.08 6.43 -3.41
CA LYS A 112 -7.98 6.30 -1.95
C LYS A 112 -7.83 7.66 -1.26
N GLY A 113 -7.01 8.56 -1.82
CA GLY A 113 -6.83 9.91 -1.30
C GLY A 113 -8.14 10.69 -1.19
N ARG A 114 -9.05 10.50 -2.13
CA ARG A 114 -10.38 11.14 -2.08
C ARG A 114 -11.39 10.45 -1.18
N ARG A 115 -11.33 9.12 -1.07
CA ARG A 115 -12.34 8.34 -0.30
C ARG A 115 -11.97 8.12 1.15
N GLU A 116 -10.69 7.96 1.45
CA GLU A 116 -10.21 7.51 2.76
C GLU A 116 -9.50 8.60 3.55
N LEU A 117 -9.10 9.71 2.90
CA LEU A 117 -8.43 10.83 3.55
C LEU A 117 -9.35 12.05 3.69
N PRO A 118 -9.15 12.90 4.70
CA PRO A 118 -9.90 14.13 4.86
C PRO A 118 -9.52 15.16 3.79
N ASN A 119 -10.43 16.09 3.51
CA ASN A 119 -10.10 17.25 2.67
C ASN A 119 -9.33 18.31 3.49
N ALA A 120 -8.19 17.92 4.04
CA ALA A 120 -7.32 18.71 4.90
C ALA A 120 -5.86 18.54 4.47
N THR A 121 -4.96 19.28 5.11
CA THR A 121 -3.51 19.23 4.85
C THR A 121 -2.76 18.32 5.84
N PHE A 122 -3.46 17.78 6.84
CA PHE A 122 -2.94 16.90 7.89
C PHE A 122 -3.94 15.76 8.17
N LEU A 123 -3.49 14.71 8.83
CA LEU A 123 -4.31 13.58 9.28
C LEU A 123 -4.49 13.63 10.79
N ILE A 124 -5.65 13.17 11.24
CA ILE A 124 -5.89 12.78 12.62
C ILE A 124 -5.65 11.28 12.72
N ASP A 125 -4.86 10.85 13.70
CA ASP A 125 -4.49 9.46 13.91
C ASP A 125 -5.00 8.98 15.28
N GLY A 126 -5.99 8.12 15.26
CA GLY A 126 -6.62 7.58 16.46
C GLY A 126 -7.68 8.47 17.12
N ALA A 127 -8.18 7.99 18.24
CA ALA A 127 -9.20 8.63 19.05
C ALA A 127 -8.61 9.74 19.94
N VAL A 128 -9.50 10.49 20.58
CA VAL A 128 -9.12 11.41 21.65
C VAL A 128 -8.88 10.62 22.92
N GLU A 129 -7.74 10.85 23.57
CA GLU A 129 -7.35 10.21 24.83
C GLU A 129 -7.62 11.15 26.02
N PRO A 130 -8.40 10.75 27.01
CA PRO A 130 -8.56 11.51 28.24
C PRO A 130 -7.29 11.46 29.08
N LEU A 131 -6.66 12.61 29.33
CA LEU A 131 -5.42 12.72 30.11
C LEU A 131 -5.66 13.27 31.52
N SER A 132 -6.90 13.69 31.84
CA SER A 132 -7.33 14.11 33.17
C SER A 132 -8.65 13.49 33.56
N ARG A 133 -8.86 13.25 34.87
CA ARG A 133 -10.11 12.66 35.39
C ARG A 133 -11.35 13.49 35.08
N GLY A 134 -11.21 14.82 35.07
CA GLY A 134 -12.30 15.76 34.79
C GLY A 134 -12.53 16.07 33.32
N GLY A 135 -11.76 15.44 32.40
CA GLY A 135 -11.91 15.64 30.95
C GLY A 135 -11.46 17.02 30.41
N SER A 136 -10.90 17.89 31.28
CA SER A 136 -10.46 19.23 30.91
C SER A 136 -9.11 19.27 30.16
N PHE A 137 -8.40 18.14 30.16
CA PHE A 137 -7.12 17.95 29.46
C PHE A 137 -7.12 16.63 28.73
N VAL A 138 -6.93 16.69 27.41
CA VAL A 138 -7.02 15.55 26.49
C VAL A 138 -5.83 15.53 25.54
N GLY A 139 -5.58 14.37 24.93
CA GLY A 139 -4.56 14.17 23.91
C GLY A 139 -5.14 13.65 22.60
N ARG A 140 -4.49 13.98 21.48
CA ARG A 140 -4.80 13.46 20.17
C ARG A 140 -3.54 13.42 19.30
N HIS A 141 -3.37 12.40 18.50
CA HIS A 141 -2.28 12.36 17.53
C HIS A 141 -2.70 13.05 16.23
N VAL A 142 -1.78 13.85 15.69
CA VAL A 142 -1.88 14.44 14.35
C VAL A 142 -0.66 14.02 13.53
N MET A 143 -0.86 13.84 12.23
CA MET A 143 0.24 13.59 11.29
C MET A 143 0.31 14.74 10.30
N THR A 144 1.50 15.32 10.17
CA THR A 144 1.78 16.39 9.23
C THR A 144 2.87 15.96 8.23
N PRO A 145 2.84 16.45 6.97
CA PRO A 145 3.92 16.19 6.02
C PRO A 145 5.29 16.59 6.58
N ARG A 146 6.31 15.76 6.35
CA ARG A 146 7.69 16.14 6.65
C ARG A 146 8.10 17.36 5.82
N HIS A 147 8.99 18.17 6.34
CA HIS A 147 9.47 19.41 5.67
C HIS A 147 10.67 19.17 4.74
N GLY A 148 11.19 17.94 4.71
CA GLY A 148 12.25 17.50 3.83
C GLY A 148 11.75 17.12 2.43
N CYS A 149 12.49 16.24 1.79
CA CYS A 149 12.14 15.61 0.52
C CYS A 149 12.29 14.09 0.61
N ALA A 150 11.65 13.38 -0.29
CA ALA A 150 11.77 11.94 -0.46
C ALA A 150 12.80 11.63 -1.55
N VAL A 151 13.92 11.02 -1.17
CA VAL A 151 14.95 10.54 -2.09
C VAL A 151 14.66 9.08 -2.44
N HIS A 152 14.29 8.83 -3.69
CA HIS A 152 13.95 7.50 -4.18
C HIS A 152 15.05 6.94 -5.06
N ILE A 153 15.75 5.92 -4.60
CA ILE A 153 16.76 5.18 -5.37
C ILE A 153 16.15 3.89 -5.87
N ASN A 154 15.89 3.81 -7.15
CA ASN A 154 15.07 2.76 -7.76
C ASN A 154 15.93 1.67 -8.42
N ALA A 155 15.43 0.44 -8.42
CA ALA A 155 16.04 -0.70 -9.10
C ALA A 155 15.86 -0.65 -10.62
N PHE A 156 16.57 -1.54 -11.31
CA PHE A 156 16.58 -1.56 -12.78
C PHE A 156 15.41 -2.35 -13.40
N ASN A 157 14.79 -3.24 -12.66
CA ASN A 157 13.87 -4.23 -13.21
C ASN A 157 12.51 -3.66 -13.65
N PHE A 158 11.98 -2.70 -12.90
CA PHE A 158 10.71 -2.01 -13.20
C PHE A 158 10.89 -0.49 -13.10
N PRO A 159 11.54 0.16 -14.11
CA PRO A 159 11.90 1.57 -14.04
C PRO A 159 10.72 2.54 -13.97
N CYS A 160 9.56 2.18 -14.53
CA CYS A 160 8.34 2.98 -14.44
C CYS A 160 7.57 2.70 -13.15
N TRP A 161 7.31 1.44 -12.84
CA TRP A 161 6.64 1.04 -11.60
C TRP A 161 7.40 1.57 -10.38
N GLY A 162 8.69 1.29 -10.26
CA GLY A 162 9.50 1.66 -9.09
C GLY A 162 9.56 3.16 -8.84
N LEU A 163 9.46 3.99 -9.90
CA LEU A 163 9.33 5.43 -9.77
C LEU A 163 7.93 5.82 -9.28
N LEU A 164 6.88 5.30 -9.94
CA LEU A 164 5.50 5.75 -9.71
C LEU A 164 4.90 5.23 -8.40
N GLU A 165 5.27 4.01 -7.96
CA GLU A 165 4.81 3.45 -6.69
C GLU A 165 5.25 4.26 -5.47
N LYS A 166 6.46 4.86 -5.52
CA LYS A 166 7.01 5.70 -4.47
C LYS A 166 6.58 7.16 -4.62
N LEU A 167 6.45 7.64 -5.87
CA LEU A 167 5.98 8.99 -6.15
C LEU A 167 4.56 9.23 -5.64
N ALA A 168 3.65 8.28 -5.88
CA ALA A 168 2.24 8.44 -5.57
C ALA A 168 1.97 8.73 -4.08
N PRO A 169 2.43 7.90 -3.12
CA PRO A 169 2.22 8.18 -1.70
C PRO A 169 3.00 9.40 -1.21
N ALA A 170 4.21 9.69 -1.72
CA ALA A 170 4.99 10.85 -1.34
C ALA A 170 4.28 12.16 -1.72
N ILE A 171 3.82 12.28 -2.97
CA ILE A 171 3.05 13.44 -3.44
C ILE A 171 1.73 13.56 -2.70
N LEU A 172 1.02 12.45 -2.49
CA LEU A 172 -0.24 12.46 -1.74
C LEU A 172 -0.03 12.89 -0.28
N ALA A 173 1.08 12.50 0.35
CA ALA A 173 1.48 12.97 1.67
C ALA A 173 1.89 14.46 1.69
N GLY A 174 2.25 15.04 0.55
CA GLY A 174 2.68 16.44 0.45
C GLY A 174 4.19 16.64 0.54
N VAL A 175 4.97 15.59 0.20
CA VAL A 175 6.44 15.60 0.23
C VAL A 175 6.99 15.54 -1.21
N PRO A 176 7.88 16.45 -1.60
CA PRO A 176 8.49 16.45 -2.93
C PRO A 176 9.49 15.30 -3.08
N VAL A 177 9.71 14.88 -4.32
CA VAL A 177 10.50 13.71 -4.67
C VAL A 177 11.74 14.07 -5.47
N VAL A 178 12.88 13.51 -5.08
CA VAL A 178 14.10 13.44 -5.88
C VAL A 178 14.33 11.96 -6.22
N THR A 179 14.06 11.59 -7.46
CA THR A 179 14.20 10.20 -7.91
C THR A 179 15.54 9.98 -8.60
N LYS A 180 16.16 8.84 -8.30
CA LYS A 180 17.39 8.38 -8.94
C LYS A 180 17.17 6.97 -9.49
N PRO A 181 16.91 6.82 -10.80
CA PRO A 181 16.77 5.51 -11.42
C PRO A 181 18.12 4.76 -11.47
N ALA A 182 18.04 3.43 -11.55
CA ALA A 182 19.22 2.61 -11.84
C ALA A 182 19.80 2.99 -13.20
N THR A 183 21.10 3.16 -13.27
CA THR A 183 21.79 3.69 -14.45
C THR A 183 21.49 2.88 -15.72
N ILE A 184 21.49 1.56 -15.64
CA ILE A 184 21.34 0.67 -16.80
C ILE A 184 19.97 0.77 -17.50
N THR A 185 18.92 1.22 -16.80
CA THR A 185 17.56 1.41 -17.36
C THR A 185 17.09 2.86 -17.25
N SER A 186 17.99 3.77 -16.91
CA SER A 186 17.64 5.18 -16.66
C SER A 186 17.01 5.89 -17.86
N TYR A 187 17.25 5.45 -19.08
CA TYR A 187 16.64 6.02 -20.28
C TYR A 187 15.12 5.83 -20.33
N VAL A 188 14.57 4.75 -19.74
CA VAL A 188 13.13 4.54 -19.62
C VAL A 188 12.53 5.49 -18.57
N ALA A 189 13.15 5.55 -17.38
CA ALA A 189 12.73 6.47 -16.32
C ALA A 189 12.85 7.95 -16.75
N HIS A 190 13.92 8.30 -17.50
CA HIS A 190 14.11 9.62 -18.09
C HIS A 190 12.96 9.99 -19.04
N ALA A 191 12.56 9.06 -19.92
CA ALA A 191 11.42 9.30 -20.83
C ALA A 191 10.11 9.48 -20.06
N LEU A 192 9.87 8.69 -18.99
CA LEU A 192 8.71 8.86 -18.13
C LEU A 192 8.71 10.23 -17.42
N VAL A 193 9.85 10.64 -16.85
CA VAL A 193 9.98 11.95 -16.19
C VAL A 193 9.79 13.09 -17.20
N ARG A 194 10.23 12.92 -18.44
CA ARG A 194 9.98 13.90 -19.51
C ARG A 194 8.49 14.09 -19.75
N LEU A 195 7.71 13.02 -19.86
CA LEU A 195 6.26 13.10 -19.96
C LEU A 195 5.63 13.78 -18.73
N ILE A 196 6.10 13.46 -17.53
CA ILE A 196 5.59 14.10 -16.30
C ILE A 196 5.89 15.60 -16.30
N ALA A 197 7.11 16.00 -16.64
CA ALA A 197 7.51 17.41 -16.70
C ALA A 197 6.73 18.18 -17.78
N GLU A 198 6.60 17.63 -18.99
CA GLU A 198 5.84 18.22 -20.09
C GLU A 198 4.35 18.37 -19.77
N SER A 199 3.79 17.54 -18.89
CA SER A 199 2.39 17.65 -18.48
C SER A 199 2.06 18.94 -17.74
N GLY A 200 3.04 19.56 -17.07
CA GLY A 200 2.85 20.73 -16.20
C GLY A 200 1.87 20.51 -15.02
N ILE A 201 1.54 19.24 -14.70
CA ILE A 201 0.54 18.90 -13.68
C ILE A 201 1.13 19.01 -12.27
N LEU A 202 2.37 18.55 -12.07
CA LEU A 202 3.05 18.69 -10.78
C LEU A 202 3.63 20.11 -10.64
N PRO A 203 3.54 20.73 -9.46
CA PRO A 203 4.18 22.03 -9.23
C PRO A 203 5.70 21.93 -9.32
N ASP A 204 6.35 23.06 -9.61
CA ASP A 204 7.81 23.12 -9.65
C ASP A 204 8.44 22.60 -8.35
N GLY A 205 9.54 21.86 -8.48
CA GLY A 205 10.24 21.23 -7.38
C GLY A 205 9.54 20.02 -6.75
N ALA A 206 8.32 19.66 -7.16
CA ALA A 206 7.61 18.47 -6.64
C ALA A 206 8.23 17.14 -7.09
N LEU A 207 8.81 17.11 -8.28
CA LEU A 207 9.57 15.99 -8.81
C LEU A 207 10.87 16.48 -9.44
N GLN A 208 11.96 15.84 -9.07
CA GLN A 208 13.27 15.99 -9.72
C GLN A 208 13.85 14.61 -10.04
N CYS A 209 14.66 14.51 -11.08
CA CYS A 209 15.27 13.25 -11.51
C CYS A 209 16.77 13.43 -11.70
N VAL A 210 17.57 12.70 -10.94
CA VAL A 210 19.03 12.66 -11.06
C VAL A 210 19.42 11.41 -11.81
N VAL A 211 20.03 11.58 -12.99
CA VAL A 211 20.55 10.48 -13.80
C VAL A 211 22.05 10.34 -13.57
N GLY A 212 22.53 9.11 -13.43
CA GLY A 212 23.94 8.84 -13.14
C GLY A 212 24.21 8.45 -11.67
N PRO A 213 25.42 8.60 -11.17
CA PRO A 213 25.77 8.27 -9.79
C PRO A 213 25.07 9.21 -8.77
N THR A 214 25.05 8.80 -7.50
CA THR A 214 24.49 9.59 -6.41
C THR A 214 25.31 10.83 -6.06
N GLY A 215 26.60 10.87 -6.44
CA GLY A 215 27.51 11.92 -6.01
C GLY A 215 27.52 12.08 -4.49
N ASP A 216 27.52 13.33 -4.04
CA ASP A 216 27.49 13.77 -2.63
C ASP A 216 26.07 13.97 -2.08
N LEU A 217 25.03 13.45 -2.74
CA LEU A 217 23.62 13.64 -2.38
C LEU A 217 23.35 13.31 -0.90
N PHE A 218 23.96 12.23 -0.39
CA PHE A 218 23.76 11.79 0.99
C PHE A 218 24.39 12.74 2.03
N ASP A 219 25.42 13.49 1.65
CA ASP A 219 26.05 14.47 2.54
C ASP A 219 25.13 15.63 2.91
N HIS A 220 24.11 15.88 2.09
CA HIS A 220 23.16 16.99 2.25
C HIS A 220 21.79 16.57 2.85
N LEU A 221 21.64 15.31 3.28
CA LEU A 221 20.41 14.84 3.91
C LEU A 221 20.24 15.40 5.32
N THR A 222 18.98 15.55 5.73
CA THR A 222 18.57 16.02 7.06
C THR A 222 17.57 15.03 7.69
N GLY A 223 17.33 15.16 8.98
CA GLY A 223 16.33 14.33 9.69
C GLY A 223 14.88 14.53 9.25
N GLN A 224 14.61 15.52 8.37
CA GLN A 224 13.29 15.70 7.76
C GLN A 224 13.14 14.94 6.44
N ASP A 225 14.23 14.45 5.85
CA ASP A 225 14.21 13.72 4.60
C ASP A 225 13.86 12.23 4.82
N VAL A 226 13.42 11.60 3.76
CA VAL A 226 13.16 10.16 3.70
C VAL A 226 13.94 9.57 2.55
N VAL A 227 14.67 8.50 2.78
CA VAL A 227 15.33 7.71 1.72
C VAL A 227 14.60 6.41 1.55
N SER A 228 14.11 6.13 0.34
CA SER A 228 13.56 4.83 -0.05
C SER A 228 14.47 4.21 -1.10
N PHE A 229 15.04 3.08 -0.77
CA PHE A 229 15.97 2.33 -1.63
C PHE A 229 15.35 1.00 -2.07
N THR A 230 15.44 0.68 -3.35
CA THR A 230 15.17 -0.67 -3.89
C THR A 230 16.38 -1.16 -4.68
N GLY A 231 16.94 -2.30 -4.30
CA GLY A 231 18.11 -2.87 -4.97
C GLY A 231 18.80 -3.97 -4.17
N SER A 232 20.11 -4.22 -4.44
CA SER A 232 20.85 -5.27 -3.77
C SER A 232 21.11 -4.99 -2.29
N ALA A 233 21.20 -6.04 -1.48
CA ALA A 233 21.52 -5.95 -0.05
C ALA A 233 22.85 -5.22 0.20
N ASP A 234 23.89 -5.47 -0.63
CA ASP A 234 25.19 -4.83 -0.48
C ASP A 234 25.10 -3.30 -0.67
N THR A 235 24.37 -2.86 -1.69
CA THR A 235 24.16 -1.42 -1.92
C THR A 235 23.33 -0.80 -0.81
N ALA A 236 22.24 -1.44 -0.37
CA ALA A 236 21.44 -0.97 0.75
C ALA A 236 22.28 -0.79 2.00
N GLN A 237 23.15 -1.77 2.30
CA GLN A 237 24.02 -1.77 3.46
C GLN A 237 25.06 -0.64 3.38
N LEU A 238 25.63 -0.42 2.18
CA LEU A 238 26.55 0.70 1.94
C LEU A 238 25.87 2.05 2.21
N LEU A 239 24.68 2.27 1.64
CA LEU A 239 23.95 3.54 1.80
C LEU A 239 23.48 3.73 3.25
N GLN A 240 22.98 2.68 3.88
CA GLN A 240 22.49 2.72 5.26
C GLN A 240 23.59 3.03 6.29
N ARG A 241 24.85 2.63 5.99
CA ARG A 241 26.03 2.93 6.80
C ARG A 241 26.58 4.34 6.58
N HIS A 242 26.02 5.14 5.66
CA HIS A 242 26.47 6.50 5.43
C HIS A 242 26.36 7.32 6.73
N PRO A 243 27.42 8.03 7.18
CA PRO A 243 27.44 8.69 8.49
C PRO A 243 26.29 9.65 8.73
N VAL A 244 25.80 10.32 7.69
CA VAL A 244 24.71 11.28 7.77
C VAL A 244 23.39 10.58 8.12
N ILE A 245 23.13 9.36 7.62
CA ILE A 245 21.92 8.60 7.94
C ILE A 245 21.77 8.41 9.46
N ALA A 246 22.85 8.00 10.11
CA ALA A 246 22.84 7.79 11.57
C ALA A 246 22.87 9.14 12.34
N ARG A 247 23.71 10.08 11.93
CA ARG A 247 23.89 11.37 12.62
C ARG A 247 22.62 12.21 12.62
N GLU A 248 21.94 12.29 11.47
CA GLU A 248 20.72 13.09 11.28
C GLU A 248 19.44 12.30 11.56
N ALA A 249 19.55 11.03 11.92
CA ALA A 249 18.40 10.10 12.08
C ALA A 249 17.45 10.12 10.85
N VAL A 250 18.03 10.09 9.66
CA VAL A 250 17.28 10.11 8.40
C VAL A 250 16.42 8.84 8.33
N HIS A 251 15.15 9.00 8.02
CA HIS A 251 14.27 7.86 7.82
C HIS A 251 14.67 7.09 6.55
N PHE A 252 15.26 5.89 6.73
CA PHE A 252 15.77 5.06 5.65
C PHE A 252 14.95 3.78 5.54
N VAL A 253 14.28 3.60 4.41
CA VAL A 253 13.50 2.41 4.06
C VAL A 253 14.21 1.67 2.93
N ALA A 254 14.33 0.34 3.05
CA ALA A 254 14.96 -0.47 2.02
C ALA A 254 14.09 -1.67 1.64
N GLU A 255 13.97 -1.90 0.34
CA GLU A 255 13.59 -3.18 -0.25
C GLU A 255 14.84 -3.81 -0.84
N ARG A 256 15.20 -4.99 -0.34
CA ARG A 256 16.44 -5.69 -0.71
C ARG A 256 16.14 -7.03 -1.36
N ASP A 257 17.17 -7.85 -1.54
CA ASP A 257 17.04 -9.22 -2.07
C ASP A 257 16.14 -10.10 -1.21
N SER A 258 15.42 -11.00 -1.87
CA SER A 258 14.39 -11.83 -1.26
C SER A 258 14.40 -13.25 -1.81
N LEU A 259 14.27 -14.22 -0.92
CA LEU A 259 14.15 -15.63 -1.27
C LEU A 259 12.72 -16.11 -1.09
N ASN A 260 11.83 -15.59 -1.92
CA ASN A 260 10.40 -15.88 -1.86
C ASN A 260 10.11 -17.38 -2.06
N ALA A 261 9.14 -17.89 -1.32
CA ALA A 261 8.73 -19.28 -1.37
C ALA A 261 7.33 -19.45 -1.97
N ALA A 262 7.14 -20.51 -2.75
CA ALA A 262 5.84 -21.08 -3.07
C ALA A 262 5.71 -22.42 -2.35
N ILE A 263 4.61 -22.66 -1.65
CA ILE A 263 4.39 -23.86 -0.84
C ILE A 263 3.15 -24.57 -1.36
N LEU A 264 3.32 -25.77 -1.89
CA LEU A 264 2.24 -26.67 -2.26
C LEU A 264 1.73 -27.38 -1.02
N GLY A 265 0.44 -27.29 -0.73
CA GLY A 265 -0.15 -27.96 0.44
C GLY A 265 -0.14 -29.49 0.35
N PRO A 266 -0.26 -30.19 1.49
CA PRO A 266 -0.28 -31.65 1.51
C PRO A 266 -1.52 -32.25 0.83
N ASP A 267 -2.61 -31.50 0.75
CA ASP A 267 -3.85 -31.84 0.05
C ASP A 267 -3.79 -31.64 -1.47
N ALA A 268 -2.73 -30.99 -1.97
CA ALA A 268 -2.62 -30.52 -3.34
C ALA A 268 -1.73 -31.44 -4.20
N GLY A 269 -2.06 -32.71 -4.32
CA GLY A 269 -1.33 -33.68 -5.15
C GLY A 269 -1.55 -33.49 -6.67
N PRO A 270 -0.78 -34.23 -7.50
CA PRO A 270 -0.92 -34.20 -8.95
C PRO A 270 -2.36 -34.46 -9.39
N GLY A 271 -2.89 -33.61 -10.28
CA GLY A 271 -4.27 -33.67 -10.78
C GLY A 271 -5.25 -32.79 -9.96
N SER A 272 -4.83 -32.21 -8.84
CA SER A 272 -5.64 -31.19 -8.15
C SER A 272 -5.52 -29.82 -8.83
N PRO A 273 -6.55 -28.97 -8.75
CA PRO A 273 -6.48 -27.61 -9.26
C PRO A 273 -5.37 -26.77 -8.63
N GLU A 274 -5.08 -26.98 -7.34
CA GLU A 274 -4.03 -26.30 -6.60
C GLU A 274 -2.63 -26.69 -7.09
N PHE A 275 -2.43 -27.96 -7.47
CA PHE A 275 -1.18 -28.41 -8.10
C PHE A 275 -0.94 -27.71 -9.44
N ASP A 276 -1.96 -27.65 -10.30
CA ASP A 276 -1.87 -26.99 -11.59
C ASP A 276 -1.61 -25.49 -11.44
N LEU A 277 -2.24 -24.86 -10.45
CA LEU A 277 -2.06 -23.45 -10.13
C LEU A 277 -0.65 -23.18 -9.62
N TYR A 278 -0.13 -24.01 -8.72
CA TYR A 278 1.24 -23.96 -8.22
C TYR A 278 2.26 -24.02 -9.36
N VAL A 279 2.17 -25.04 -10.21
CA VAL A 279 3.07 -25.23 -11.37
C VAL A 279 3.00 -24.03 -12.32
N LYS A 280 1.80 -23.51 -12.57
CA LYS A 280 1.57 -22.34 -13.40
C LYS A 280 2.25 -21.10 -12.83
N GLU A 281 2.06 -20.80 -11.55
CA GLU A 281 2.62 -19.60 -10.93
C GLU A 281 4.14 -19.69 -10.76
N VAL A 282 4.71 -20.86 -10.38
CA VAL A 282 6.16 -21.05 -10.31
C VAL A 282 6.81 -20.79 -11.67
N ALA A 283 6.30 -21.42 -12.73
CA ALA A 283 6.85 -21.22 -14.08
C ALA A 283 6.70 -19.78 -14.57
N LYS A 284 5.58 -19.11 -14.27
CA LYS A 284 5.34 -17.71 -14.60
C LYS A 284 6.35 -16.79 -13.88
N GLU A 285 6.57 -17.01 -12.58
CA GLU A 285 7.48 -16.19 -11.78
C GLU A 285 8.95 -16.38 -12.17
N MET A 286 9.32 -17.55 -12.72
CA MET A 286 10.63 -17.77 -13.31
C MET A 286 10.83 -17.02 -14.63
N THR A 287 9.77 -16.77 -15.41
CA THR A 287 9.88 -16.31 -16.80
C THR A 287 9.48 -14.85 -17.02
N VAL A 288 8.55 -14.31 -16.23
CA VAL A 288 8.18 -12.88 -16.27
C VAL A 288 9.39 -12.03 -15.95
N LYS A 289 9.72 -11.08 -16.83
CA LYS A 289 10.92 -10.23 -16.77
C LYS A 289 12.23 -11.04 -16.67
N ALA A 290 12.26 -12.24 -17.27
CA ALA A 290 13.36 -13.19 -17.13
C ALA A 290 13.72 -13.47 -15.65
N GLY A 291 12.71 -13.60 -14.79
CA GLY A 291 12.89 -13.83 -13.36
C GLY A 291 13.50 -12.67 -12.56
N GLN A 292 13.72 -11.52 -13.18
CA GLN A 292 14.30 -10.34 -12.52
C GLN A 292 13.23 -9.55 -11.76
N LYS A 293 12.58 -10.20 -10.80
CA LYS A 293 11.58 -9.63 -9.92
C LYS A 293 12.01 -9.83 -8.46
N CYS A 294 11.88 -8.79 -7.66
CA CYS A 294 12.08 -8.89 -6.22
C CYS A 294 11.12 -9.90 -5.55
N THR A 295 9.95 -10.11 -6.17
CA THR A 295 8.92 -11.06 -5.75
C THR A 295 9.01 -12.43 -6.42
N ALA A 296 9.95 -12.70 -7.33
CA ALA A 296 10.01 -13.99 -8.03
C ALA A 296 10.15 -15.18 -7.06
N ILE A 297 9.51 -16.29 -7.40
CA ILE A 297 9.63 -17.52 -6.62
C ILE A 297 11.02 -18.11 -6.83
N ARG A 298 11.83 -18.12 -5.76
CA ARG A 298 13.19 -18.69 -5.78
C ARG A 298 13.21 -20.10 -5.21
N ARG A 299 12.26 -20.42 -4.32
CA ARG A 299 12.17 -21.68 -3.60
C ARG A 299 10.76 -22.25 -3.76
N ALA A 300 10.67 -23.38 -4.46
CA ALA A 300 9.42 -24.08 -4.71
C ALA A 300 9.34 -25.29 -3.77
N LEU A 301 8.54 -25.19 -2.71
CA LEU A 301 8.39 -26.20 -1.66
C LEU A 301 7.18 -27.10 -1.98
N ALA A 302 7.36 -28.41 -1.93
CA ALA A 302 6.28 -29.37 -2.15
C ALA A 302 6.43 -30.58 -1.19
N PRO A 303 5.33 -31.30 -0.85
CA PRO A 303 5.45 -32.58 -0.19
C PRO A 303 6.47 -33.46 -0.90
N ARG A 304 7.33 -34.12 -0.16
CA ARG A 304 8.49 -34.89 -0.71
C ARG A 304 8.05 -35.90 -1.76
N GLU A 305 6.92 -36.55 -1.55
CA GLU A 305 6.35 -37.52 -2.49
C GLU A 305 5.92 -36.89 -3.81
N HIS A 306 5.60 -35.59 -3.84
CA HIS A 306 5.17 -34.86 -5.05
C HIS A 306 6.30 -34.18 -5.81
N VAL A 307 7.51 -34.12 -5.25
CA VAL A 307 8.68 -33.46 -5.88
C VAL A 307 8.96 -33.97 -7.31
N PRO A 308 8.96 -35.28 -7.61
CA PRO A 308 9.20 -35.75 -8.96
C PRO A 308 8.15 -35.24 -9.96
N ALA A 309 6.88 -35.26 -9.57
CA ALA A 309 5.77 -34.78 -10.40
C ALA A 309 5.82 -33.25 -10.60
N VAL A 310 6.24 -32.49 -9.59
CA VAL A 310 6.45 -31.04 -9.68
C VAL A 310 7.58 -30.74 -10.68
N ILE A 311 8.71 -31.41 -10.58
CA ILE A 311 9.86 -31.22 -11.50
C ILE A 311 9.44 -31.53 -12.94
N GLU A 312 8.74 -32.65 -13.17
CA GLU A 312 8.26 -33.01 -14.50
C GLU A 312 7.30 -31.98 -15.07
N ALA A 313 6.29 -31.55 -14.28
CA ALA A 313 5.31 -30.58 -14.71
C ALA A 313 5.92 -29.20 -15.00
N LEU A 314 6.82 -28.73 -14.15
CA LEU A 314 7.56 -27.49 -14.36
C LEU A 314 8.44 -27.58 -15.60
N SER A 315 9.21 -28.65 -15.77
CA SER A 315 10.10 -28.85 -16.92
C SER A 315 9.32 -28.83 -18.24
N ARG A 316 8.18 -29.53 -18.28
CA ARG A 316 7.28 -29.54 -19.47
C ARG A 316 6.78 -28.14 -19.80
N ARG A 317 6.39 -27.35 -18.77
CA ARG A 317 5.88 -26.02 -18.95
C ARG A 317 6.97 -25.02 -19.38
N LEU A 318 8.15 -25.09 -18.77
CA LEU A 318 9.29 -24.24 -19.10
C LEU A 318 9.86 -24.53 -20.49
N ALA A 319 9.83 -25.78 -20.96
CA ALA A 319 10.23 -26.15 -22.33
C ALA A 319 9.38 -25.47 -23.41
N GLY A 320 8.14 -25.07 -23.09
CA GLY A 320 7.27 -24.35 -24.01
C GLY A 320 7.46 -22.84 -24.04
N VAL A 321 8.39 -22.28 -23.26
CA VAL A 321 8.60 -20.82 -23.17
C VAL A 321 9.46 -20.35 -24.34
N LYS A 322 8.90 -19.51 -25.20
CA LYS A 322 9.63 -18.86 -26.29
C LYS A 322 10.48 -17.72 -25.76
N ILE A 323 11.79 -17.81 -25.97
CA ILE A 323 12.77 -16.81 -25.57
C ILE A 323 13.24 -16.06 -26.84
N GLY A 324 13.36 -14.74 -26.78
CA GLY A 324 13.77 -13.99 -27.95
C GLY A 324 13.62 -12.48 -27.84
N ASP A 325 13.51 -11.85 -29.01
CA ASP A 325 13.28 -10.41 -29.11
C ASP A 325 11.95 -10.04 -28.44
N PRO A 326 11.96 -9.25 -27.36
CA PRO A 326 10.76 -8.89 -26.61
C PRO A 326 9.76 -8.03 -27.38
N ALA A 327 10.16 -7.45 -28.51
CA ALA A 327 9.26 -6.71 -29.39
C ALA A 327 8.32 -7.65 -30.20
N ARG A 328 8.60 -8.95 -30.26
CA ARG A 328 7.74 -9.93 -30.92
C ARG A 328 6.59 -10.35 -30.02
N GLU A 329 5.39 -10.44 -30.57
CA GLU A 329 4.18 -10.81 -29.81
C GLU A 329 4.17 -12.25 -29.29
N ASP A 330 4.86 -13.17 -29.97
CA ASP A 330 4.90 -14.60 -29.61
C ASP A 330 6.01 -14.92 -28.60
N VAL A 331 6.94 -14.00 -28.33
CA VAL A 331 7.98 -14.15 -27.30
C VAL A 331 7.41 -13.95 -25.91
N ARG A 332 7.76 -14.85 -24.99
CA ARG A 332 7.28 -14.87 -23.60
C ARG A 332 8.35 -14.48 -22.59
N MET A 333 9.62 -14.58 -22.95
CA MET A 333 10.74 -14.18 -22.10
C MET A 333 11.82 -13.50 -22.94
N GLY A 334 12.19 -12.30 -22.59
CA GLY A 334 13.34 -11.59 -23.15
C GLY A 334 14.64 -11.91 -22.41
N PRO A 335 15.74 -11.21 -22.72
CA PRO A 335 17.00 -11.35 -22.00
C PRO A 335 16.95 -10.73 -20.60
N VAL A 336 17.90 -11.06 -19.75
CA VAL A 336 18.19 -10.26 -18.54
C VAL A 336 18.74 -8.89 -18.94
N VAL A 337 18.74 -7.93 -18.03
CA VAL A 337 18.98 -6.50 -18.32
C VAL A 337 20.34 -6.18 -18.99
N GLY A 338 21.28 -7.10 -18.97
CA GLY A 338 22.60 -6.93 -19.62
C GLY A 338 23.57 -8.05 -19.29
N LEU A 339 24.69 -8.03 -19.97
CA LEU A 339 25.72 -9.10 -19.87
C LEU A 339 26.32 -9.23 -18.46
N ALA A 340 26.40 -8.14 -17.70
CA ALA A 340 26.86 -8.18 -16.31
C ALA A 340 25.90 -8.98 -15.45
N GLN A 341 24.58 -8.74 -15.59
CA GLN A 341 23.55 -9.49 -14.90
C GLN A 341 23.53 -10.97 -15.29
N ARG A 342 23.71 -11.26 -16.59
CA ARG A 342 23.85 -12.65 -17.07
C ARG A 342 24.99 -13.37 -16.36
N ARG A 343 26.16 -12.74 -16.26
CA ARG A 343 27.32 -13.31 -15.54
C ARG A 343 27.06 -13.54 -14.07
N ASP A 344 26.44 -12.59 -13.40
CA ASP A 344 26.06 -12.72 -11.96
C ASP A 344 25.12 -13.90 -11.74
N VAL A 345 24.06 -14.02 -12.54
CA VAL A 345 23.10 -15.13 -12.45
C VAL A 345 23.82 -16.47 -12.65
N LEU A 346 24.69 -16.61 -13.66
CA LEU A 346 25.42 -17.83 -13.90
C LEU A 346 26.39 -18.18 -12.77
N ALA A 347 27.08 -17.20 -12.20
CA ALA A 347 27.94 -17.41 -11.02
C ALA A 347 27.14 -17.88 -9.79
N ARG A 348 25.94 -17.33 -9.57
CA ARG A 348 25.03 -17.79 -8.48
C ARG A 348 24.54 -19.21 -8.74
N VAL A 349 24.19 -19.56 -9.97
CA VAL A 349 23.78 -20.93 -10.33
C VAL A 349 24.91 -21.93 -10.08
N GLU A 350 26.15 -21.61 -10.44
CA GLU A 350 27.28 -22.47 -10.12
C GLU A 350 27.47 -22.68 -8.60
N ALA A 351 27.29 -21.64 -7.80
CA ALA A 351 27.33 -21.77 -6.34
C ALA A 351 26.17 -22.63 -5.81
N LEU A 352 24.97 -22.49 -6.35
CA LEU A 352 23.79 -23.30 -5.96
C LEU A 352 23.97 -24.79 -6.33
N LYS A 353 24.68 -25.11 -7.42
CA LYS A 353 24.98 -26.48 -7.84
C LYS A 353 25.84 -27.27 -6.84
N ALA A 354 26.48 -26.62 -5.89
CA ALA A 354 27.15 -27.29 -4.77
C ALA A 354 26.19 -28.05 -3.83
N GLU A 355 24.89 -27.66 -3.80
CA GLU A 355 23.88 -28.22 -2.89
C GLU A 355 22.60 -28.67 -3.63
N ALA A 356 22.50 -28.39 -4.92
CA ALA A 356 21.30 -28.69 -5.71
C ALA A 356 21.68 -29.15 -7.12
N GLU A 357 20.97 -30.13 -7.63
CA GLU A 357 21.14 -30.65 -8.99
C GLU A 357 20.39 -29.79 -10.00
N LEU A 358 21.00 -29.44 -11.12
CA LEU A 358 20.33 -28.81 -12.26
C LEU A 358 19.46 -29.85 -13.00
N VAL A 359 18.15 -29.80 -12.83
CA VAL A 359 17.21 -30.79 -13.38
C VAL A 359 16.54 -30.34 -14.68
N PHE A 360 16.59 -29.04 -15.00
CA PHE A 360 16.07 -28.51 -16.27
C PHE A 360 16.84 -27.24 -16.69
N GLY A 361 17.04 -27.12 -18.01
CA GLY A 361 17.76 -26.03 -18.65
C GLY A 361 19.25 -26.31 -18.80
N ASP A 362 19.88 -25.63 -19.78
CA ASP A 362 21.31 -25.68 -20.02
C ASP A 362 21.87 -24.26 -20.07
N PRO A 363 22.63 -23.81 -19.06
CA PRO A 363 23.16 -22.45 -19.01
C PRO A 363 24.07 -22.07 -20.18
N ALA A 364 24.60 -23.09 -20.90
CA ALA A 364 25.44 -22.89 -22.07
C ALA A 364 24.67 -22.80 -23.40
N ARG A 365 23.36 -23.12 -23.38
CA ARG A 365 22.54 -23.18 -24.60
C ARG A 365 21.19 -22.48 -24.39
N VAL A 366 20.93 -21.52 -25.24
CA VAL A 366 19.62 -20.86 -25.29
C VAL A 366 19.15 -20.75 -26.73
N ALA A 367 17.94 -21.24 -27.01
CA ALA A 367 17.30 -21.03 -28.30
C ALA A 367 16.63 -19.66 -28.28
N VAL A 368 17.01 -18.77 -29.20
CA VAL A 368 16.53 -17.36 -29.22
C VAL A 368 15.83 -17.10 -30.55
N GLU A 369 14.63 -16.57 -30.47
CA GLU A 369 13.82 -16.20 -31.64
C GLU A 369 13.94 -14.69 -31.94
N GLY A 370 14.34 -14.37 -33.19
CA GLY A 370 14.34 -13.00 -33.70
C GLY A 370 15.46 -12.10 -33.19
N ALA A 371 16.44 -12.64 -32.46
CA ALA A 371 17.62 -11.93 -31.98
C ALA A 371 18.87 -12.81 -32.02
N ASP A 372 20.03 -12.17 -31.89
CA ASP A 372 21.32 -12.87 -31.81
C ASP A 372 21.63 -13.25 -30.36
N PRO A 373 21.72 -14.56 -30.02
CA PRO A 373 22.01 -15.02 -28.66
C PRO A 373 23.38 -14.57 -28.12
N GLU A 374 24.36 -14.31 -29.01
CA GLU A 374 25.69 -13.87 -28.61
C GLU A 374 25.77 -12.37 -28.35
N ALA A 375 24.94 -11.58 -29.04
CA ALA A 375 24.88 -10.14 -28.86
C ALA A 375 24.05 -9.74 -27.65
N GLY A 376 23.00 -10.50 -27.32
CA GLY A 376 22.08 -10.24 -26.23
C GLY A 376 22.41 -10.97 -24.92
N ALA A 377 21.78 -10.54 -23.85
CA ALA A 377 21.95 -11.11 -22.50
C ALA A 377 20.95 -12.24 -22.22
N PHE A 378 20.75 -13.14 -23.18
CA PHE A 378 19.76 -14.22 -23.06
C PHE A 378 20.22 -15.34 -22.11
N LEU A 379 19.28 -15.89 -21.35
CA LEU A 379 19.42 -17.06 -20.48
C LEU A 379 18.18 -17.95 -20.61
N PRO A 380 18.32 -19.28 -20.58
CA PRO A 380 17.17 -20.17 -20.46
C PRO A 380 16.65 -20.19 -19.02
N PRO A 381 15.41 -20.61 -18.76
CA PRO A 381 14.97 -20.98 -17.42
C PRO A 381 15.79 -22.14 -16.87
N LEU A 382 16.23 -22.03 -15.63
CA LEU A 382 17.06 -23.01 -14.94
C LEU A 382 16.35 -23.51 -13.67
N LEU A 383 16.02 -24.80 -13.62
CA LEU A 383 15.38 -25.42 -12.48
C LEU A 383 16.35 -26.32 -11.75
N LEU A 384 16.55 -26.08 -10.46
CA LEU A 384 17.38 -26.91 -9.59
C LEU A 384 16.49 -27.73 -8.65
N HIS A 385 17.03 -28.84 -8.16
CA HIS A 385 16.43 -29.67 -7.11
C HIS A 385 17.42 -29.85 -5.97
N CYS A 386 17.04 -29.46 -4.77
CA CYS A 386 17.78 -29.68 -3.54
C CYS A 386 17.19 -30.88 -2.79
N ALA A 387 17.93 -31.99 -2.74
CA ALA A 387 17.45 -33.23 -2.13
C ALA A 387 17.43 -33.19 -0.59
N ASP A 388 18.33 -32.42 0.03
CA ASP A 388 18.41 -32.27 1.49
C ASP A 388 18.34 -30.77 1.88
N PRO A 389 17.16 -30.14 1.78
CA PRO A 389 17.02 -28.71 2.00
C PRO A 389 17.23 -28.28 3.46
N LEU A 390 17.09 -29.19 4.42
CA LEU A 390 17.35 -28.88 5.84
C LEU A 390 18.85 -28.69 6.13
N ARG A 391 19.74 -29.39 5.42
CA ARG A 391 21.20 -29.26 5.57
C ARG A 391 21.81 -28.21 4.64
N ALA A 392 21.17 -27.92 3.53
CA ALA A 392 21.63 -26.95 2.57
C ALA A 392 21.69 -25.54 3.18
N ARG A 393 22.62 -24.72 2.69
CA ARG A 393 22.82 -23.32 3.11
C ARG A 393 22.65 -22.34 1.95
N GLN A 394 23.28 -22.61 0.82
CA GLN A 394 23.34 -21.71 -0.33
C GLN A 394 21.96 -21.46 -0.92
N VAL A 395 21.11 -22.49 -1.00
CA VAL A 395 19.74 -22.38 -1.52
C VAL A 395 18.84 -21.48 -0.65
N HIS A 396 19.23 -21.21 0.60
CA HIS A 396 18.57 -20.31 1.53
C HIS A 396 19.30 -18.98 1.72
N ALA A 397 20.46 -18.79 1.09
CA ALA A 397 21.32 -17.62 1.26
C ALA A 397 21.53 -16.83 -0.03
N LEU A 398 21.55 -17.48 -1.20
CA LEU A 398 21.86 -16.83 -2.48
C LEU A 398 20.62 -16.60 -3.32
N GLU A 399 20.41 -15.37 -3.71
CA GLU A 399 19.42 -15.00 -4.72
C GLU A 399 20.09 -14.94 -6.11
N ALA A 400 19.73 -15.86 -7.02
CA ALA A 400 20.04 -15.72 -8.43
C ALA A 400 18.94 -14.87 -9.08
N PHE A 401 19.22 -13.57 -9.29
CA PHE A 401 18.24 -12.61 -9.79
C PHE A 401 18.04 -12.73 -11.31
N GLY A 402 17.46 -13.86 -11.71
CA GLY A 402 17.25 -14.30 -13.08
C GLY A 402 16.20 -15.42 -13.14
N PRO A 403 16.06 -16.13 -14.27
CA PRO A 403 15.06 -17.17 -14.48
C PRO A 403 15.43 -18.49 -13.78
N VAL A 404 15.63 -18.46 -12.46
CA VAL A 404 16.15 -19.55 -11.63
C VAL A 404 15.23 -19.84 -10.46
N CYS A 405 14.92 -21.13 -10.23
CA CYS A 405 14.16 -21.59 -9.08
C CYS A 405 14.71 -22.94 -8.58
N THR A 406 14.64 -23.18 -7.26
CA THR A 406 15.03 -24.44 -6.64
C THR A 406 13.83 -25.15 -6.05
N VAL A 407 13.57 -26.39 -6.48
CA VAL A 407 12.54 -27.28 -5.91
C VAL A 407 13.11 -27.98 -4.69
N MET A 408 12.30 -28.05 -3.62
CA MET A 408 12.65 -28.64 -2.32
C MET A 408 11.50 -29.47 -1.79
N GLY A 409 11.80 -30.67 -1.30
CA GLY A 409 10.81 -31.52 -0.62
C GLY A 409 10.70 -31.20 0.86
N TYR A 410 9.50 -31.37 1.44
CA TYR A 410 9.28 -31.28 2.88
C TYR A 410 8.43 -32.45 3.38
N ASP A 411 8.59 -32.80 4.67
CA ASP A 411 7.81 -33.79 5.40
C ASP A 411 7.01 -33.09 6.50
N GLY A 412 5.73 -32.79 6.21
CA GLY A 412 4.82 -32.11 7.13
C GLY A 412 4.95 -30.57 7.17
N LEU A 413 3.91 -29.93 7.72
CA LEU A 413 3.78 -28.45 7.68
C LEU A 413 4.83 -27.72 8.49
N ASP A 414 5.30 -28.29 9.61
CA ASP A 414 6.36 -27.70 10.45
C ASP A 414 7.69 -27.60 9.70
N GLU A 415 8.02 -28.61 8.88
CA GLU A 415 9.21 -28.57 8.04
C GLU A 415 9.04 -27.57 6.91
N ALA A 416 7.86 -27.51 6.27
CA ALA A 416 7.57 -26.50 5.25
C ALA A 416 7.73 -25.07 5.79
N ALA A 417 7.21 -24.80 7.00
CA ALA A 417 7.36 -23.52 7.67
C ALA A 417 8.83 -23.23 8.00
N THR A 418 9.56 -24.22 8.51
CA THR A 418 10.99 -24.10 8.81
C THR A 418 11.77 -23.73 7.56
N LEU A 419 11.56 -24.43 6.45
CA LEU A 419 12.24 -24.16 5.17
C LEU A 419 11.89 -22.76 4.62
N ALA A 420 10.63 -22.36 4.70
CA ALA A 420 10.23 -21.03 4.28
C ALA A 420 10.94 -19.93 5.09
N ASN A 421 11.01 -20.09 6.41
CA ASN A 421 11.61 -19.14 7.35
C ASN A 421 13.14 -19.03 7.21
N ARG A 422 13.82 -20.05 6.68
CA ARG A 422 15.27 -20.02 6.41
C ARG A 422 15.69 -18.97 5.37
N GLY A 423 14.73 -18.34 4.69
CA GLY A 423 14.99 -17.13 3.89
C GLY A 423 15.35 -15.90 4.72
N GLU A 424 15.17 -15.96 6.06
CA GLU A 424 15.49 -14.90 7.03
C GLU A 424 14.80 -13.56 6.77
N GLY A 425 13.67 -13.61 6.09
CA GLY A 425 12.86 -12.49 5.66
C GLY A 425 12.68 -12.45 4.14
N SER A 426 11.43 -12.35 3.73
CA SER A 426 11.06 -12.33 2.31
C SER A 426 9.93 -11.35 2.06
N LEU A 427 9.83 -10.87 0.82
CA LEU A 427 8.75 -9.98 0.39
C LEU A 427 7.42 -10.72 0.35
N VAL A 428 7.41 -11.97 -0.14
CA VAL A 428 6.18 -12.73 -0.32
C VAL A 428 6.40 -14.23 -0.22
N ALA A 429 5.39 -14.95 0.31
CA ALA A 429 5.20 -16.37 0.05
C ALA A 429 3.79 -16.64 -0.45
N SER A 430 3.62 -17.72 -1.24
CA SER A 430 2.32 -18.20 -1.67
C SER A 430 2.07 -19.63 -1.22
N LEU A 431 0.84 -19.90 -0.79
CA LEU A 431 0.35 -21.19 -0.33
C LEU A 431 -0.69 -21.68 -1.34
N TYR A 432 -0.56 -22.93 -1.76
CA TYR A 432 -1.47 -23.57 -2.72
C TYR A 432 -2.13 -24.76 -2.03
N THR A 433 -3.27 -24.53 -1.44
CA THR A 433 -4.02 -25.53 -0.66
C THR A 433 -5.50 -25.16 -0.62
N HIS A 434 -6.37 -26.15 -0.54
CA HIS A 434 -7.80 -25.98 -0.30
C HIS A 434 -8.20 -26.41 1.11
N ASP A 435 -7.20 -26.77 1.95
CA ASP A 435 -7.38 -27.07 3.37
C ASP A 435 -7.15 -25.80 4.21
N PRO A 436 -8.21 -25.20 4.82
CA PRO A 436 -8.07 -23.99 5.61
C PRO A 436 -7.28 -24.20 6.91
N ALA A 437 -7.21 -25.43 7.46
CA ALA A 437 -6.40 -25.69 8.63
C ALA A 437 -4.91 -25.68 8.30
N ALA A 438 -4.51 -26.36 7.22
CA ALA A 438 -3.15 -26.32 6.71
C ALA A 438 -2.73 -24.89 6.31
N ALA A 439 -3.65 -24.13 5.69
CA ALA A 439 -3.40 -22.72 5.36
C ALA A 439 -3.15 -21.88 6.63
N ALA A 440 -3.97 -22.06 7.67
CA ALA A 440 -3.84 -21.32 8.93
C ALA A 440 -2.51 -21.62 9.62
N ASP A 441 -2.14 -22.90 9.74
CA ASP A 441 -0.87 -23.34 10.36
C ASP A 441 0.33 -22.72 9.65
N LEU A 442 0.35 -22.75 8.31
CA LEU A 442 1.42 -22.13 7.52
C LEU A 442 1.43 -20.61 7.66
N VAL A 443 0.27 -19.94 7.55
CA VAL A 443 0.19 -18.47 7.66
C VAL A 443 0.75 -17.99 8.99
N PHE A 444 0.37 -18.61 10.09
CA PHE A 444 0.89 -18.23 11.42
C PHE A 444 2.31 -18.72 11.67
N GLY A 445 2.73 -19.83 11.06
CA GLY A 445 4.09 -20.35 11.15
C GLY A 445 5.14 -19.52 10.40
N ILE A 446 4.75 -18.83 9.30
CA ILE A 446 5.71 -18.09 8.47
C ILE A 446 5.46 -16.57 8.41
N GLY A 447 4.31 -16.09 8.93
CA GLY A 447 3.90 -14.68 8.77
C GLY A 447 4.93 -13.66 9.28
N ALA A 448 5.65 -13.97 10.38
CA ALA A 448 6.68 -13.09 10.94
C ALA A 448 7.90 -12.89 10.01
N TYR A 449 8.10 -13.76 9.03
CA TYR A 449 9.23 -13.73 8.10
C TYR A 449 8.85 -13.20 6.70
N HIS A 450 7.60 -12.82 6.48
CA HIS A 450 7.13 -12.43 5.15
C HIS A 450 6.35 -11.12 5.21
N GLY A 451 6.57 -10.26 4.24
CA GLY A 451 5.80 -9.02 4.11
C GLY A 451 4.38 -9.25 3.59
N ARG A 452 4.19 -10.27 2.76
CA ARG A 452 2.90 -10.63 2.17
C ARG A 452 2.76 -12.15 2.06
N LEU A 453 1.58 -12.66 2.38
CA LEU A 453 1.19 -14.05 2.14
C LEU A 453 0.01 -14.10 1.17
N VAL A 454 0.09 -14.98 0.17
CA VAL A 454 -0.94 -15.17 -0.86
C VAL A 454 -1.44 -16.61 -0.76
N VAL A 455 -2.66 -16.80 -0.32
CA VAL A 455 -3.28 -18.12 -0.25
C VAL A 455 -4.13 -18.32 -1.51
N LEU A 456 -3.84 -19.34 -2.26
CA LEU A 456 -4.42 -19.60 -3.57
C LEU A 456 -5.02 -21.00 -3.62
N ASP A 457 -6.27 -21.07 -4.03
CA ASP A 457 -7.02 -22.29 -4.20
C ASP A 457 -7.86 -22.23 -5.47
N ARG A 458 -8.65 -23.28 -5.71
CA ARG A 458 -9.58 -23.41 -6.84
C ARG A 458 -10.63 -22.30 -6.88
N ASP A 459 -11.03 -21.78 -5.74
CA ASP A 459 -12.13 -20.82 -5.64
C ASP A 459 -11.68 -19.42 -6.11
N CYS A 460 -10.43 -19.04 -5.87
CA CYS A 460 -9.86 -17.75 -6.31
C CYS A 460 -9.03 -17.83 -7.60
N ALA A 461 -8.82 -19.02 -8.16
CA ALA A 461 -7.87 -19.27 -9.26
C ALA A 461 -8.05 -18.39 -10.51
N LYS A 462 -9.29 -17.93 -10.80
CA LYS A 462 -9.61 -17.10 -11.98
C LYS A 462 -9.43 -15.60 -11.75
N GLU A 463 -9.54 -15.13 -10.50
CA GLU A 463 -9.57 -13.70 -10.15
C GLU A 463 -8.36 -13.24 -9.34
N GLN A 464 -7.46 -14.15 -8.97
CA GLN A 464 -6.27 -13.88 -8.18
C GLN A 464 -5.26 -12.97 -8.92
N THR A 465 -4.50 -12.19 -8.17
CA THR A 465 -3.50 -11.24 -8.71
C THR A 465 -2.15 -11.87 -9.03
N GLY A 466 -1.91 -13.09 -8.52
CA GLY A 466 -0.62 -13.79 -8.63
C GLY A 466 0.34 -13.54 -7.47
N HIS A 467 1.28 -14.47 -7.35
CA HIS A 467 2.35 -14.41 -6.34
C HIS A 467 3.12 -13.09 -6.39
N GLY A 468 3.56 -12.71 -7.57
CA GLY A 468 4.50 -11.62 -7.78
C GLY A 468 3.89 -10.24 -8.00
N SER A 469 2.60 -10.03 -7.74
CA SER A 469 1.93 -8.74 -8.01
C SER A 469 1.60 -8.00 -6.71
N PRO A 470 2.44 -7.04 -6.25
CA PRO A 470 2.10 -6.21 -5.10
C PRO A 470 1.01 -5.21 -5.50
N MET A 471 -0.16 -5.34 -4.85
CA MET A 471 -1.26 -4.41 -5.08
C MET A 471 -1.07 -3.15 -4.23
N PRO A 472 -1.27 -1.94 -4.79
CA PRO A 472 -1.09 -0.68 -4.06
C PRO A 472 -2.00 -0.55 -2.82
N HIS A 473 -3.07 -1.35 -2.74
CA HIS A 473 -4.00 -1.39 -1.60
C HIS A 473 -3.39 -2.07 -0.38
N MET A 474 -2.47 -3.00 -0.59
CA MET A 474 -1.85 -3.83 0.43
C MET A 474 -0.39 -3.42 0.60
N MET A 475 0.14 -3.67 1.80
CA MET A 475 1.54 -3.40 2.10
C MET A 475 2.46 -4.22 1.19
N HIS A 476 3.53 -3.60 0.71
CA HIS A 476 4.65 -4.24 0.05
C HIS A 476 5.93 -3.93 0.82
N GLY A 477 6.81 -4.90 0.90
CA GLY A 477 8.01 -4.87 1.72
C GLY A 477 8.17 -6.20 2.42
N GLY A 478 9.16 -6.35 3.27
CA GLY A 478 9.38 -7.59 4.02
C GLY A 478 10.41 -7.42 5.14
N PRO A 479 10.32 -8.25 6.18
CA PRO A 479 11.19 -8.17 7.34
C PRO A 479 12.60 -8.66 7.03
N GLY A 480 13.52 -8.44 7.93
CA GLY A 480 14.86 -9.03 7.97
C GLY A 480 15.64 -8.82 6.68
N ARG A 481 15.99 -9.90 6.01
CA ARG A 481 16.76 -9.90 4.76
C ARG A 481 16.12 -9.02 3.68
N ALA A 482 14.80 -9.00 3.58
CA ALA A 482 14.08 -8.18 2.59
C ALA A 482 14.14 -6.67 2.84
N GLY A 483 14.73 -6.22 3.95
CA GLY A 483 15.03 -4.81 4.20
C GLY A 483 14.34 -4.22 5.44
N GLY A 484 13.25 -4.78 5.91
CA GLY A 484 12.49 -4.29 7.06
C GLY A 484 11.56 -3.10 6.75
N GLY A 485 11.42 -2.72 5.49
CA GLY A 485 10.56 -1.62 5.06
C GLY A 485 9.11 -2.05 4.87
N GLU A 486 8.20 -1.10 5.08
CA GLU A 486 6.79 -1.20 4.72
C GLU A 486 6.50 -0.15 3.66
N GLU A 487 6.38 -0.57 2.40
CA GLU A 487 6.06 0.30 1.27
C GLU A 487 4.65 0.00 0.76
N LEU A 488 4.03 0.95 0.07
CA LEU A 488 2.64 0.85 -0.37
C LEU A 488 1.65 0.67 0.82
N GLY A 489 0.58 -0.09 0.67
CA GLY A 489 -0.38 -0.33 1.75
C GLY A 489 -1.53 0.67 1.81
N GLY A 490 -1.85 1.30 0.69
CA GLY A 490 -2.87 2.32 0.61
C GLY A 490 -2.47 3.55 1.43
N VAL A 491 -3.36 4.03 2.28
CA VAL A 491 -3.09 5.22 3.11
C VAL A 491 -1.96 5.02 4.14
N ARG A 492 -1.61 3.78 4.49
CA ARG A 492 -0.50 3.48 5.42
C ARG A 492 0.85 3.93 4.87
N ALA A 493 1.04 3.88 3.56
CA ALA A 493 2.28 4.32 2.91
C ALA A 493 2.59 5.81 3.15
N LEU A 494 1.56 6.64 3.39
CA LEU A 494 1.76 8.05 3.68
C LEU A 494 2.51 8.27 5.00
N HIS A 495 2.42 7.34 5.94
CA HIS A 495 3.07 7.45 7.25
C HIS A 495 4.60 7.55 7.14
N HIS A 496 5.21 6.98 6.09
CA HIS A 496 6.66 7.13 5.84
C HIS A 496 7.06 8.58 5.57
N TYR A 497 6.16 9.36 4.98
CA TYR A 497 6.38 10.74 4.54
C TYR A 497 5.80 11.77 5.52
N MET A 498 5.21 11.32 6.62
CA MET A 498 4.57 12.19 7.61
C MET A 498 5.20 12.01 8.99
N GLN A 499 5.08 13.05 9.82
CA GLN A 499 5.48 13.03 11.22
C GLN A 499 4.25 12.95 12.11
N ARG A 500 4.19 11.93 12.97
CA ARG A 500 3.18 11.82 14.02
C ARG A 500 3.59 12.66 15.22
N THR A 501 2.68 13.51 15.68
CA THR A 501 2.89 14.39 16.83
C THR A 501 1.76 14.21 17.84
N ALA A 502 2.08 13.99 19.11
CA ALA A 502 1.11 13.99 20.19
C ALA A 502 0.74 15.45 20.53
N LEU A 503 -0.50 15.82 20.26
CA LEU A 503 -1.06 17.12 20.56
C LEU A 503 -1.87 17.03 21.86
N GLN A 504 -1.55 17.85 22.86
CA GLN A 504 -2.19 17.83 24.17
C GLN A 504 -2.71 19.21 24.52
N GLY A 505 -3.90 19.29 25.13
CA GLY A 505 -4.50 20.57 25.50
C GLY A 505 -5.94 20.44 26.00
N SER A 506 -6.62 21.56 26.14
CA SER A 506 -8.04 21.55 26.43
C SER A 506 -8.87 21.11 25.22
N PRO A 507 -10.03 20.48 25.43
CA PRO A 507 -10.94 20.11 24.33
C PRO A 507 -11.26 21.29 23.41
N ALA A 508 -11.44 22.49 23.96
CA ALA A 508 -11.71 23.70 23.18
C ALA A 508 -10.57 24.07 22.24
N MET A 509 -9.33 24.03 22.73
CA MET A 509 -8.16 24.36 21.93
C MET A 509 -7.92 23.32 20.85
N LEU A 510 -7.97 22.03 21.21
CA LEU A 510 -7.75 20.94 20.25
C LEU A 510 -8.84 20.89 19.18
N SER A 511 -10.10 21.18 19.54
CA SER A 511 -11.19 21.29 18.56
C SER A 511 -10.91 22.35 17.51
N ARG A 512 -10.42 23.52 17.92
CA ARG A 512 -10.08 24.61 16.99
C ARG A 512 -8.91 24.27 16.09
N ILE A 513 -7.86 23.63 16.64
CA ILE A 513 -6.66 23.25 15.89
C ILE A 513 -6.98 22.18 14.86
N THR A 514 -7.78 21.19 15.24
CA THR A 514 -8.04 20.01 14.39
C THR A 514 -9.28 20.17 13.49
N GLY A 515 -10.10 21.19 13.69
CA GLY A 515 -11.36 21.36 12.97
C GLY A 515 -12.40 20.28 13.27
N SER A 516 -12.22 19.56 14.39
CA SER A 516 -13.12 18.49 14.85
C SER A 516 -13.52 18.74 16.30
N TRP A 517 -14.82 18.85 16.58
CA TRP A 517 -15.28 19.08 17.93
C TRP A 517 -14.98 17.90 18.85
N ILE A 518 -14.47 18.18 20.02
CA ILE A 518 -14.11 17.22 21.07
C ILE A 518 -15.01 17.43 22.26
N ARG A 519 -15.54 16.36 22.84
CA ARG A 519 -16.38 16.40 24.03
C ARG A 519 -15.71 17.19 25.15
N GLY A 520 -16.46 18.11 25.77
CA GLY A 520 -15.93 19.07 26.75
C GLY A 520 -15.48 20.40 26.16
N ALA A 521 -15.44 20.52 24.82
CA ALA A 521 -15.33 21.84 24.17
C ALA A 521 -16.65 22.62 24.25
N PRO A 522 -16.62 23.96 24.19
CA PRO A 522 -17.81 24.78 24.18
C PRO A 522 -18.77 24.38 23.06
N GLU A 523 -20.06 24.41 23.34
CA GLU A 523 -21.15 24.20 22.42
C GLU A 523 -21.70 25.53 21.89
N ALA A 524 -21.97 25.61 20.61
CA ALA A 524 -22.61 26.75 19.97
C ALA A 524 -24.13 26.50 19.88
N ILE A 525 -24.87 26.89 20.89
CA ILE A 525 -26.35 26.78 20.91
C ILE A 525 -26.94 28.05 20.26
N ARG A 526 -27.84 27.88 19.29
CA ARG A 526 -28.54 28.96 18.58
C ARG A 526 -30.03 28.65 18.53
N PRO A 527 -30.90 29.64 18.35
CA PRO A 527 -32.35 29.41 18.25
C PRO A 527 -32.75 28.56 17.03
N GLU A 528 -32.09 28.75 15.91
CA GLU A 528 -32.35 28.01 14.69
C GLU A 528 -31.88 26.57 14.82
N HIS A 529 -32.66 25.59 14.34
CA HIS A 529 -32.27 24.20 14.34
C HIS A 529 -31.07 23.95 13.43
N PRO A 530 -30.02 23.16 13.83
CA PRO A 530 -28.82 22.98 13.04
C PRO A 530 -29.08 22.32 11.67
N PHE A 531 -30.17 21.59 11.52
CA PHE A 531 -30.56 20.99 10.21
C PHE A 531 -31.12 22.02 9.23
N ARG A 532 -31.34 23.28 9.65
CA ARG A 532 -31.68 24.41 8.76
C ARG A 532 -30.45 25.08 8.13
N CYS A 533 -29.23 24.70 8.59
CA CYS A 533 -27.99 25.28 8.09
C CYS A 533 -27.52 24.55 6.84
N HIS A 534 -27.21 25.30 5.76
CA HIS A 534 -26.45 24.74 4.66
C HIS A 534 -25.05 24.33 5.12
N PHE A 535 -24.38 23.47 4.35
CA PHE A 535 -23.09 22.93 4.71
C PHE A 535 -22.06 24.01 5.10
N GLU A 536 -22.00 25.10 4.35
CA GLU A 536 -21.06 26.21 4.60
C GLU A 536 -21.37 26.94 5.90
N ASP A 537 -22.64 27.10 6.25
CA ASP A 537 -23.09 27.90 7.40
C ASP A 537 -23.02 27.14 8.73
N LEU A 538 -22.94 25.83 8.67
CA LEU A 538 -22.87 25.01 9.86
C LEU A 538 -21.53 25.15 10.54
N GLU A 539 -21.49 25.68 11.77
CA GLU A 539 -20.28 25.78 12.59
C GLU A 539 -19.98 24.44 13.27
N ILE A 540 -18.70 24.09 13.36
CA ILE A 540 -18.24 22.95 14.20
C ILE A 540 -18.50 23.29 15.67
N GLY A 541 -19.12 22.35 16.43
CA GLY A 541 -19.59 22.59 17.79
C GLY A 541 -21.02 23.15 17.87
N ARG A 542 -21.69 23.40 16.74
CA ARG A 542 -23.09 23.73 16.69
C ARG A 542 -23.89 22.59 17.32
N SER A 543 -24.64 22.91 18.42
CA SER A 543 -25.33 21.90 19.20
C SER A 543 -26.84 22.17 19.28
N PHE A 544 -27.58 21.08 19.38
CA PHE A 544 -29.00 21.03 19.64
C PHE A 544 -29.27 20.10 20.82
N HIS A 545 -30.12 20.54 21.73
CA HIS A 545 -30.59 19.75 22.85
C HIS A 545 -32.11 19.57 22.71
N SER A 546 -32.54 18.31 22.65
CA SER A 546 -33.99 18.00 22.52
C SER A 546 -34.76 18.21 23.79
N ALA A 547 -36.08 18.24 23.67
CA ALA A 547 -36.98 18.01 24.79
C ALA A 547 -36.80 16.58 25.35
N GLU A 548 -37.34 16.34 26.54
CA GLU A 548 -37.38 15.01 27.15
C GLU A 548 -38.52 14.16 26.58
N ARG A 549 -38.28 12.86 26.48
CA ARG A 549 -39.27 11.83 26.14
C ARG A 549 -39.17 10.68 27.12
N THR A 550 -40.29 10.37 27.82
CA THR A 550 -40.40 9.18 28.67
C THR A 550 -40.60 7.94 27.81
N ILE A 551 -39.84 6.88 28.12
CA ILE A 551 -39.98 5.56 27.51
C ILE A 551 -41.07 4.82 28.29
N THR A 552 -42.18 4.51 27.66
CA THR A 552 -43.27 3.77 28.30
C THR A 552 -43.13 2.26 28.07
N LEU A 553 -43.81 1.48 28.90
CA LEU A 553 -43.90 0.04 28.67
C LEU A 553 -44.63 -0.27 27.33
N GLU A 554 -45.62 0.53 26.99
CA GLU A 554 -46.36 0.42 25.72
C GLU A 554 -45.42 0.67 24.52
N ASP A 555 -44.49 1.64 24.60
CA ASP A 555 -43.49 1.86 23.55
C ASP A 555 -42.64 0.61 23.32
N ILE A 556 -42.19 -0.04 24.41
CA ILE A 556 -41.36 -1.26 24.34
C ILE A 556 -42.15 -2.41 23.73
N GLU A 557 -43.38 -2.65 24.17
CA GLU A 557 -44.24 -3.72 23.65
C GLU A 557 -44.63 -3.47 22.19
N HIS A 558 -45.00 -2.23 21.87
CA HIS A 558 -45.29 -1.84 20.49
C HIS A 558 -44.09 -2.09 19.58
N PHE A 559 -42.88 -1.65 19.98
CA PHE A 559 -41.66 -1.82 19.20
C PHE A 559 -41.33 -3.30 19.03
N ALA A 560 -41.47 -4.10 20.10
CA ALA A 560 -41.23 -5.55 20.01
C ALA A 560 -42.16 -6.23 18.99
N HIS A 561 -43.45 -5.90 19.02
CA HIS A 561 -44.43 -6.47 18.09
C HIS A 561 -44.26 -5.96 16.67
N PHE A 562 -43.94 -4.67 16.53
CA PHE A 562 -43.72 -4.06 15.20
C PHE A 562 -42.48 -4.60 14.50
N THR A 563 -41.41 -4.83 15.24
CA THR A 563 -40.09 -5.28 14.67
C THR A 563 -39.92 -6.79 14.71
N GLY A 564 -40.66 -7.50 15.57
CA GLY A 564 -40.44 -8.93 15.86
C GLY A 564 -39.33 -9.17 16.90
N ASP A 565 -38.69 -8.13 17.47
CA ASP A 565 -37.66 -8.26 18.50
C ASP A 565 -38.31 -8.50 19.87
N THR A 566 -38.71 -9.74 20.10
CA THR A 566 -39.32 -10.21 21.33
C THR A 566 -38.32 -10.84 22.31
N PHE A 567 -37.08 -10.34 22.31
CA PHE A 567 -36.06 -10.84 23.23
C PHE A 567 -36.50 -10.69 24.68
N TYR A 568 -36.27 -11.73 25.50
CA TYR A 568 -36.84 -11.85 26.84
C TYR A 568 -36.61 -10.60 27.75
N ALA A 569 -35.46 -9.94 27.60
CA ALA A 569 -35.13 -8.76 28.40
C ALA A 569 -36.08 -7.59 28.16
N HIS A 570 -36.79 -7.54 27.04
CA HIS A 570 -37.78 -6.53 26.69
C HIS A 570 -39.19 -6.97 27.07
N MET A 571 -39.45 -8.29 27.16
CA MET A 571 -40.80 -8.83 27.26
C MET A 571 -41.15 -9.41 28.61
N SER A 572 -40.17 -9.83 29.44
CA SER A 572 -40.46 -10.59 30.66
C SER A 572 -39.76 -10.02 31.89
N GLU A 573 -40.51 -9.48 32.85
CA GLU A 573 -40.00 -9.07 34.15
C GLU A 573 -39.41 -10.24 34.94
N GLU A 574 -40.07 -11.41 34.88
CA GLU A 574 -39.59 -12.60 35.59
C GLU A 574 -38.27 -13.12 35.03
N ALA A 575 -38.10 -13.08 33.72
CA ALA A 575 -36.85 -13.52 33.07
C ALA A 575 -35.66 -12.61 33.35
N THR A 576 -35.90 -11.34 33.67
CA THR A 576 -34.84 -10.36 34.02
C THR A 576 -34.57 -10.28 35.52
N LYS A 577 -35.37 -10.95 36.34
CA LYS A 577 -35.22 -10.91 37.80
C LYS A 577 -33.90 -11.52 38.25
N GLY A 578 -33.10 -10.71 38.95
CA GLY A 578 -31.74 -11.11 39.37
C GLY A 578 -30.69 -11.21 38.24
N HIS A 579 -31.01 -10.73 37.05
CA HIS A 579 -30.06 -10.71 35.95
C HIS A 579 -28.90 -9.72 36.23
N PRO A 580 -27.64 -10.10 35.98
CA PRO A 580 -26.48 -9.25 36.35
C PRO A 580 -26.40 -7.94 35.55
N PHE A 581 -27.02 -7.86 34.37
CA PHE A 581 -26.97 -6.68 33.50
C PHE A 581 -28.29 -5.94 33.34
N PHE A 582 -29.41 -6.61 33.62
CA PHE A 582 -30.75 -6.01 33.45
C PHE A 582 -31.47 -5.89 34.79
N PRO A 583 -31.75 -4.66 35.26
CA PRO A 583 -32.40 -4.47 36.55
C PRO A 583 -33.92 -4.78 36.53
N GLY A 584 -34.49 -5.13 35.40
CA GLY A 584 -35.84 -5.45 35.05
C GLY A 584 -36.04 -5.41 33.55
N ARG A 585 -37.26 -5.31 33.06
CA ARG A 585 -37.49 -5.10 31.62
C ARG A 585 -36.80 -3.82 31.16
N VAL A 586 -36.14 -3.87 30.00
CA VAL A 586 -35.39 -2.76 29.44
C VAL A 586 -35.83 -2.44 28.02
N ALA A 587 -35.66 -1.18 27.63
CA ALA A 587 -35.93 -0.73 26.27
C ALA A 587 -34.93 -1.34 25.28
N HIS A 588 -35.37 -1.65 24.04
CA HIS A 588 -34.52 -2.05 22.97
C HIS A 588 -33.51 -0.95 22.61
N GLY A 589 -32.28 -1.30 22.36
CA GLY A 589 -31.29 -0.32 21.88
C GLY A 589 -31.74 0.39 20.59
N TYR A 590 -32.35 -0.32 19.67
CA TYR A 590 -32.87 0.25 18.42
C TYR A 590 -34.10 1.16 18.66
N LEU A 591 -34.91 0.90 19.66
CA LEU A 591 -35.99 1.83 20.07
C LEU A 591 -35.40 3.16 20.54
N LEU A 592 -34.30 3.13 21.33
CA LEU A 592 -33.61 4.34 21.77
C LEU A 592 -33.08 5.15 20.61
N LEU A 593 -32.47 4.49 19.59
CA LEU A 593 -32.00 5.16 18.37
C LEU A 593 -33.15 5.79 17.59
N SER A 594 -34.28 5.09 17.48
CA SER A 594 -35.45 5.56 16.76
C SER A 594 -36.07 6.78 17.49
N PHE A 595 -36.11 6.72 18.81
CA PHE A 595 -36.58 7.87 19.62
C PHE A 595 -35.61 9.04 19.54
N ALA A 596 -34.31 8.79 19.57
CA ALA A 596 -33.30 9.83 19.40
C ALA A 596 -33.46 10.54 18.04
N ALA A 597 -33.65 9.78 16.95
CA ALA A 597 -33.92 10.35 15.64
C ALA A 597 -35.16 11.25 15.63
N GLY A 598 -36.26 10.80 16.24
CA GLY A 598 -37.49 11.61 16.39
C GLY A 598 -37.30 12.86 17.24
N LEU A 599 -36.39 12.83 18.23
CA LEU A 599 -36.13 13.95 19.13
C LEU A 599 -35.23 15.04 18.49
N PHE A 600 -34.34 14.70 17.58
CA PHE A 600 -33.44 15.67 16.96
C PHE A 600 -33.81 16.01 15.51
N VAL A 601 -34.81 15.39 14.90
CA VAL A 601 -35.20 15.70 13.53
C VAL A 601 -35.86 17.07 13.43
N ASP A 602 -35.56 17.79 12.34
CA ASP A 602 -36.41 18.88 11.86
C ASP A 602 -37.34 18.30 10.78
N PRO A 603 -38.65 18.28 10.98
CA PRO A 603 -39.58 17.57 10.10
C PRO A 603 -39.81 18.25 8.76
N ASP A 604 -39.49 19.53 8.63
CA ASP A 604 -39.71 20.27 7.39
C ASP A 604 -38.59 20.09 6.40
N PRO A 605 -38.83 20.18 5.08
CA PRO A 605 -37.78 20.16 4.07
C PRO A 605 -36.70 21.22 4.34
N GLY A 606 -35.44 20.79 4.30
CA GLY A 606 -34.28 21.64 4.63
C GLY A 606 -32.99 21.20 3.96
N PRO A 607 -31.87 21.83 4.30
CA PRO A 607 -30.56 21.52 3.74
C PRO A 607 -30.05 20.12 4.05
N VAL A 608 -30.54 19.43 5.08
CA VAL A 608 -30.18 18.03 5.33
C VAL A 608 -30.92 17.14 4.33
N LEU A 609 -30.16 16.59 3.38
CA LEU A 609 -30.71 15.81 2.26
C LEU A 609 -30.97 14.35 2.65
N ALA A 610 -30.11 13.79 3.49
CA ALA A 610 -30.22 12.40 3.94
C ALA A 610 -29.42 12.18 5.22
N ASN A 611 -29.94 11.27 6.06
CA ASN A 611 -29.19 10.54 7.07
C ASN A 611 -28.81 9.20 6.46
N TYR A 612 -27.52 8.91 6.31
CA TYR A 612 -27.08 7.76 5.54
C TYR A 612 -26.13 6.81 6.30
N GLY A 613 -25.79 7.15 7.54
CA GLY A 613 -24.90 6.28 8.31
C GLY A 613 -24.85 6.58 9.80
N LEU A 614 -24.45 5.56 10.52
CA LEU A 614 -24.15 5.59 11.95
C LEU A 614 -22.79 4.95 12.18
N ASP A 615 -21.90 5.64 12.90
CA ASP A 615 -20.60 5.11 13.30
C ASP A 615 -20.50 5.06 14.83
N SER A 616 -19.61 4.20 15.34
CA SER A 616 -19.15 4.18 16.74
C SER A 616 -20.29 4.07 17.78
N LEU A 617 -21.39 3.37 17.44
CA LEU A 617 -22.52 3.17 18.35
C LEU A 617 -22.12 2.38 19.59
N ARG A 618 -22.46 2.90 20.77
CA ARG A 618 -22.33 2.22 22.06
C ARG A 618 -23.58 2.45 22.91
N PHE A 619 -24.17 1.38 23.43
CA PHE A 619 -25.15 1.40 24.50
C PHE A 619 -24.40 1.25 25.83
N LEU A 620 -24.50 2.23 26.71
CA LEU A 620 -23.71 2.33 27.94
C LEU A 620 -24.52 2.00 29.19
N LYS A 621 -25.83 2.26 29.14
CA LYS A 621 -26.75 2.00 30.25
C LYS A 621 -28.08 1.45 29.71
N PRO A 622 -28.57 0.31 30.24
CA PRO A 622 -29.93 -0.14 29.96
C PRO A 622 -30.95 0.82 30.59
N LEU A 623 -32.04 1.09 29.88
CA LEU A 623 -33.11 1.97 30.33
C LEU A 623 -34.38 1.18 30.56
N GLN A 624 -35.06 1.46 31.70
CA GLN A 624 -36.31 0.80 32.10
C GLN A 624 -37.53 1.61 31.64
N PRO A 625 -38.71 1.00 31.54
CA PRO A 625 -39.97 1.74 31.38
C PRO A 625 -40.13 2.79 32.50
N GLY A 626 -40.56 4.01 32.13
CA GLY A 626 -40.69 5.16 33.02
C GLY A 626 -39.48 6.08 33.06
N GLU A 627 -38.30 5.67 32.56
CA GLU A 627 -37.15 6.56 32.44
C GLU A 627 -37.33 7.50 31.24
N ALA A 628 -36.90 8.74 31.41
CA ALA A 628 -36.93 9.75 30.34
C ALA A 628 -35.56 9.93 29.74
N ILE A 629 -35.54 10.19 28.44
CA ILE A 629 -34.34 10.50 27.67
C ILE A 629 -34.41 11.87 27.02
N ARG A 630 -33.28 12.49 26.83
CA ARG A 630 -33.05 13.64 25.97
C ARG A 630 -31.83 13.40 25.08
N VAL A 631 -31.71 14.12 23.98
CA VAL A 631 -30.64 13.98 23.02
C VAL A 631 -29.86 15.28 22.89
N ARG A 632 -28.53 15.16 22.93
CA ARG A 632 -27.63 16.19 22.49
C ARG A 632 -27.07 15.79 21.11
N LEU A 633 -27.21 16.68 20.15
CA LEU A 633 -26.64 16.53 18.77
C LEU A 633 -25.65 17.67 18.54
N THR A 634 -24.40 17.37 18.28
CA THR A 634 -23.35 18.39 18.07
C THR A 634 -22.61 18.15 16.76
N ALA A 635 -22.48 19.18 15.92
CA ALA A 635 -21.70 19.11 14.67
C ALA A 635 -20.22 18.90 15.01
N LYS A 636 -19.73 17.69 14.73
CA LYS A 636 -18.38 17.25 15.11
C LYS A 636 -17.36 17.55 14.03
N GLU A 637 -17.65 17.15 12.81
CA GLU A 637 -16.77 17.32 11.64
C GLU A 637 -17.62 17.59 10.42
N LYS A 638 -17.02 18.27 9.43
CA LYS A 638 -17.66 18.42 8.12
C LYS A 638 -16.64 18.32 6.99
N SER A 639 -17.04 17.68 5.89
CA SER A 639 -16.20 17.42 4.74
C SER A 639 -16.95 17.69 3.43
N PRO A 640 -16.50 18.62 2.56
CA PRO A 640 -17.13 18.81 1.26
C PRO A 640 -16.96 17.57 0.40
N ARG A 641 -18.01 17.12 -0.25
CA ARG A 641 -18.00 15.94 -1.12
C ARG A 641 -18.00 16.30 -2.61
N ASN A 642 -18.86 17.21 -3.00
CA ASN A 642 -18.96 17.75 -4.38
C ASN A 642 -19.60 19.14 -4.35
N ALA A 643 -19.97 19.66 -5.54
CA ALA A 643 -20.60 20.98 -5.65
C ALA A 643 -22.05 21.01 -5.10
N GLN A 644 -22.68 19.88 -4.87
CA GLN A 644 -24.09 19.78 -4.44
C GLN A 644 -24.23 19.58 -2.93
N TYR A 645 -23.32 18.82 -2.30
CA TYR A 645 -23.41 18.53 -0.86
C TYR A 645 -22.06 18.30 -0.21
N GLY A 646 -22.04 18.47 1.10
CA GLY A 646 -21.01 18.02 2.01
C GLY A 646 -21.55 17.03 3.04
N GLU A 647 -20.65 16.23 3.59
CA GLU A 647 -20.91 15.34 4.71
C GLU A 647 -20.72 16.08 6.02
N VAL A 648 -21.65 15.91 6.94
CA VAL A 648 -21.53 16.36 8.32
C VAL A 648 -21.56 15.13 9.23
N ARG A 649 -20.60 15.05 10.12
CA ARG A 649 -20.51 14.05 11.19
C ARG A 649 -20.94 14.71 12.49
N TRP A 650 -21.96 14.14 13.14
CA TRP A 650 -22.52 14.64 14.37
C TRP A 650 -22.15 13.73 15.53
N ASP A 651 -21.73 14.30 16.66
CA ASP A 651 -21.66 13.59 17.93
C ASP A 651 -23.06 13.58 18.55
N VAL A 652 -23.61 12.40 18.75
CA VAL A 652 -24.92 12.20 19.35
C VAL A 652 -24.79 11.53 20.71
N GLU A 653 -25.43 12.08 21.70
CA GLU A 653 -25.47 11.54 23.04
C GLU A 653 -26.93 11.46 23.52
N ILE A 654 -27.35 10.25 23.86
CA ILE A 654 -28.64 10.00 24.52
C ILE A 654 -28.37 10.02 26.02
N GLN A 655 -29.02 10.96 26.74
CA GLN A 655 -28.85 11.15 28.16
C GLN A 655 -30.14 10.82 28.88
N THR A 656 -30.06 10.28 30.11
CA THR A 656 -31.20 10.18 31.03
C THR A 656 -31.59 11.55 31.60
N ALA A 657 -32.74 11.68 32.22
CA ALA A 657 -33.15 12.90 32.96
C ALA A 657 -32.13 13.29 34.05
N ALA A 658 -31.41 12.31 34.62
CA ALA A 658 -30.37 12.56 35.61
C ALA A 658 -29.04 13.04 35.00
N GLY A 659 -28.96 13.12 33.67
CA GLY A 659 -27.73 13.53 32.93
C GLY A 659 -26.72 12.43 32.73
N GLU A 660 -27.05 11.16 33.01
CA GLU A 660 -26.18 10.03 32.71
C GLU A 660 -26.27 9.65 31.22
N THR A 661 -25.16 9.32 30.62
CA THR A 661 -25.12 8.90 29.21
C THR A 661 -25.63 7.47 29.04
N ALA A 662 -26.74 7.30 28.34
CA ALA A 662 -27.33 5.99 28.03
C ALA A 662 -26.76 5.38 26.74
N ALA A 663 -26.54 6.19 25.72
CA ALA A 663 -25.91 5.77 24.49
C ALA A 663 -25.16 6.90 23.80
N THR A 664 -24.18 6.53 22.97
CA THR A 664 -23.44 7.48 22.11
C THR A 664 -23.26 6.89 20.72
N TYR A 665 -23.26 7.75 19.71
CA TYR A 665 -22.92 7.38 18.33
C TYR A 665 -22.56 8.62 17.52
N GLU A 666 -22.03 8.38 16.32
CA GLU A 666 -21.83 9.43 15.32
C GLU A 666 -22.88 9.27 14.23
N LEU A 667 -23.64 10.32 13.97
CA LEU A 667 -24.60 10.37 12.87
C LEU A 667 -23.93 10.99 11.64
N LEU A 668 -24.16 10.43 10.46
CA LEU A 668 -23.64 10.93 9.19
C LEU A 668 -24.79 11.49 8.34
N THR A 669 -24.71 12.76 8.00
CA THR A 669 -25.71 13.40 7.14
C THR A 669 -25.08 14.01 5.90
N MET A 670 -25.86 14.03 4.81
CA MET A 670 -25.59 14.83 3.63
C MET A 670 -26.25 16.19 3.78
N ASN A 671 -25.48 17.27 3.76
CA ASN A 671 -26.01 18.62 3.84
C ASN A 671 -25.78 19.35 2.52
N ALA A 672 -26.81 19.95 1.96
CA ALA A 672 -26.77 20.71 0.72
C ALA A 672 -25.79 21.89 0.82
N MET A 673 -25.06 22.14 -0.28
CA MET A 673 -24.30 23.37 -0.47
C MET A 673 -25.26 24.55 -0.77
N ARG A 674 -24.82 25.78 -0.49
CA ARG A 674 -25.58 26.97 -0.90
C ARG A 674 -25.70 27.04 -2.43
N GLY A 675 -26.89 27.18 -2.92
CA GLY A 675 -27.16 27.31 -4.34
C GLY A 675 -27.11 25.99 -5.14
N ALA A 676 -27.09 24.85 -4.44
CA ALA A 676 -27.21 23.53 -5.06
C ALA A 676 -28.65 23.20 -5.45
#